data_e648b0122bd57a6895aa73adff710731
#
_entry.id   e648b0122bd57a6895aa73adff710731
#
_cell.length_a   1.000
_cell.length_b   1.000
_cell.length_c   1.000
_cell.angle_alpha   90.00
_cell.angle_beta   90.00
_cell.angle_gamma   90.00
#
_symmetry.space_group_name_H-M   'P 1'
#
loop_
_entity.id
_entity.type
_entity.pdbx_description
1 polymer ?
#
loop_
_entity_poly.entity_id
_entity_poly.type
_entity_poly.pdbx_seq_one_letter_code
_entity_poly.pdbx_strand_id
1 'polypeptide(L)'
;MSVKAQERDWLRDGLEIPDVTVTARRPMRDIGVDQTKIDSAMLHQNISLSMADILSFNSSIFVKNSGRATLSTVSFRGTSPSHTQVVWNGLRINSPMLGMTDFSMIPSFLVDKATLLHGSSSVTEAGGGLGGAVKLSTEPTIEDGFGLHFVQGVGSFWTFDDFLRLTYGKGRWYSSTRVVFSTSKNNYRYRNYDKKENIYDDQHNIVGQYYPIERNRNAAFRDTHILQELYYKTKSGDRLSLNAWYTNSYRELPLLTTDYGSSPEYENYQRENSFRGVVGYDHIRRNWRIGAKAGYIFTHLGYDYSYNNVATTCSRSRINTIYGSVEGNYSFEEKGVLLSGNITLHENFVRSSDGTIGYDANRAELSAVVSARWQPIERFGLSATLREELYGKEWTLPIPVVAVEGVVSKKGNIMLRASASRNHRAPSLNDLYFRPGGNPDLRSETGWSYDAGISSEVGRKDIYKLRVSASWFESWIEDWILWLPTNKGFFSPRNVKKVHSYGVEAQASLAVRLAKDWRLELNGSAAWTPSVNVGAPISAGDNSIGKQLPYVPRFSASVTGRLSFRSWSLLYKWCHYGERFTMSSNDVALSGKLPRYFMNNIELEKQFAFRWADLSLKGAINNLFNEEYISVLAHPMPGINFEIFVGIRPKWAKRK
;
A
#
# COMPACT_ATOMS: atom_id res chain seq x y z
N MET A 1 -25.63 47.71 -5.35
CA MET A 1 -24.54 46.92 -5.93
C MET A 1 -24.50 45.55 -5.22
N SER A 2 -25.01 44.54 -5.88
CA SER A 2 -25.12 43.19 -5.33
C SER A 2 -23.77 42.51 -5.56
N VAL A 3 -23.00 42.28 -4.47
CA VAL A 3 -21.82 41.44 -4.48
C VAL A 3 -22.33 40.00 -4.49
N LYS A 4 -22.29 39.34 -5.65
CA LYS A 4 -22.42 37.88 -5.75
C LYS A 4 -21.24 37.30 -5.00
N ALA A 5 -21.50 36.71 -3.84
CA ALA A 5 -20.57 35.78 -3.18
C ALA A 5 -20.33 34.64 -4.15
N GLN A 6 -19.10 34.52 -4.63
CA GLN A 6 -18.63 33.36 -5.37
C GLN A 6 -18.62 32.20 -4.36
N GLU A 7 -19.68 31.40 -4.38
CA GLU A 7 -19.67 30.10 -3.72
C GLU A 7 -18.53 29.28 -4.34
N ARG A 8 -17.39 29.21 -3.67
CA ARG A 8 -16.37 28.20 -3.95
C ARG A 8 -16.93 26.88 -3.48
N ASP A 9 -17.50 26.16 -4.43
CA ASP A 9 -17.96 24.80 -4.30
C ASP A 9 -16.72 23.91 -4.27
N TRP A 10 -16.20 23.62 -3.07
CA TRP A 10 -15.01 22.78 -2.87
C TRP A 10 -15.22 21.31 -3.36
N LEU A 11 -16.49 20.87 -3.55
CA LEU A 11 -16.81 19.69 -4.35
C LEU A 11 -16.46 19.90 -5.83
N ARG A 12 -16.49 21.14 -6.32
CA ARG A 12 -16.04 21.45 -7.68
C ARG A 12 -14.53 21.43 -7.81
N ASP A 13 -13.78 21.91 -6.82
CA ASP A 13 -12.32 21.97 -6.87
C ASP A 13 -11.68 20.57 -6.84
N GLY A 14 -12.34 19.56 -6.24
CA GLY A 14 -11.93 18.14 -6.27
C GLY A 14 -12.52 17.30 -7.40
N LEU A 15 -13.54 17.84 -8.12
CA LEU A 15 -14.31 17.14 -9.14
C LEU A 15 -14.26 17.85 -10.51
N GLU A 16 -13.35 18.78 -10.72
CA GLU A 16 -13.11 19.28 -12.07
C GLU A 16 -12.59 18.12 -12.92
N ILE A 17 -13.33 17.79 -13.99
CA ILE A 17 -12.81 16.92 -15.03
C ILE A 17 -11.64 17.68 -15.63
N PRO A 18 -10.38 17.26 -15.39
CA PRO A 18 -9.22 18.02 -15.85
C PRO A 18 -9.33 18.22 -17.35
N ASP A 19 -8.95 19.41 -17.82
CA ASP A 19 -8.90 19.69 -19.26
C ASP A 19 -8.16 18.56 -19.96
N VAL A 20 -8.85 17.87 -20.85
CA VAL A 20 -8.20 16.95 -21.77
C VAL A 20 -7.52 17.82 -22.82
N THR A 21 -6.42 18.42 -22.43
CA THR A 21 -5.48 18.90 -23.41
C THR A 21 -4.87 17.65 -24.01
N VAL A 22 -5.22 17.32 -25.25
CA VAL A 22 -4.57 16.28 -26.04
C VAL A 22 -3.16 16.78 -26.36
N THR A 23 -2.36 17.00 -25.33
CA THR A 23 -0.93 17.13 -25.46
C THR A 23 -0.40 15.70 -25.48
N ALA A 24 -0.06 15.24 -26.66
CA ALA A 24 0.66 14.00 -26.89
C ALA A 24 2.00 13.93 -26.13
N ARG A 25 2.32 14.94 -25.32
CA ARG A 25 3.60 15.07 -24.64
C ARG A 25 3.47 14.69 -23.18
N ARG A 26 3.94 13.51 -22.85
CA ARG A 26 4.14 13.05 -21.49
C ARG A 26 5.32 13.81 -20.85
N PRO A 27 5.30 14.13 -19.55
CA PRO A 27 6.48 14.67 -18.89
C PRO A 27 7.69 13.75 -19.11
N MET A 28 8.83 14.29 -19.53
CA MET A 28 10.02 13.48 -19.82
C MET A 28 10.43 12.55 -18.67
N ARG A 29 10.19 12.96 -17.42
CA ARG A 29 10.45 12.13 -16.23
C ARG A 29 9.63 10.84 -16.16
N ASP A 30 8.50 10.79 -16.85
CA ASP A 30 7.58 9.64 -16.83
C ASP A 30 7.78 8.71 -18.04
N ILE A 31 8.73 9.03 -18.95
CA ILE A 31 9.05 8.17 -20.10
C ILE A 31 9.56 6.82 -19.63
N GLY A 32 8.93 5.75 -20.10
CA GLY A 32 9.27 4.38 -19.75
C GLY A 32 8.82 3.94 -18.36
N VAL A 33 8.05 4.75 -17.64
CA VAL A 33 7.54 4.42 -16.29
C VAL A 33 6.12 3.88 -16.40
N ASP A 34 5.90 2.64 -15.90
CA ASP A 34 4.57 2.07 -15.67
C ASP A 34 4.09 2.41 -14.25
N GLN A 35 3.11 3.28 -14.15
CA GLN A 35 2.61 3.73 -12.85
C GLN A 35 1.09 3.85 -12.82
N THR A 36 0.52 3.48 -11.66
CA THR A 36 -0.87 3.75 -11.30
C THR A 36 -0.92 4.83 -10.23
N LYS A 37 -1.60 5.93 -10.51
CA LYS A 37 -1.81 7.01 -9.53
C LYS A 37 -3.19 6.82 -8.89
N ILE A 38 -3.23 6.72 -7.57
CA ILE A 38 -4.47 6.75 -6.82
C ILE A 38 -4.87 8.21 -6.67
N ASP A 39 -6.09 8.52 -7.04
CA ASP A 39 -6.64 9.87 -7.01
C ASP A 39 -6.63 10.41 -5.56
N SER A 40 -6.15 11.63 -5.37
CA SER A 40 -6.14 12.31 -4.08
C SER A 40 -7.55 12.51 -3.51
N ALA A 41 -8.56 12.74 -4.36
CA ALA A 41 -9.95 12.81 -3.93
C ALA A 41 -10.43 11.49 -3.32
N MET A 42 -9.98 10.34 -3.85
CA MET A 42 -10.27 9.02 -3.30
C MET A 42 -9.66 8.85 -1.90
N LEU A 43 -8.42 9.29 -1.68
CA LEU A 43 -7.77 9.27 -0.37
C LEU A 43 -8.51 10.15 0.65
N HIS A 44 -8.85 11.38 0.27
CA HIS A 44 -9.50 12.34 1.16
C HIS A 44 -10.95 11.97 1.53
N GLN A 45 -11.64 11.21 0.70
CA GLN A 45 -13.00 10.76 1.00
C GLN A 45 -13.04 9.48 1.83
N ASN A 46 -11.99 8.67 1.73
CA ASN A 46 -11.88 7.40 2.45
C ASN A 46 -10.90 7.49 3.64
N ILE A 47 -10.98 8.57 4.40
CA ILE A 47 -10.05 8.89 5.53
C ILE A 47 -10.05 7.83 6.63
N SER A 48 -11.11 7.06 6.77
CA SER A 48 -11.24 5.99 7.77
C SER A 48 -10.57 4.67 7.35
N LEU A 49 -10.14 4.56 6.08
CA LEU A 49 -9.51 3.36 5.57
C LEU A 49 -7.99 3.39 5.79
N SER A 50 -7.41 2.21 5.94
CA SER A 50 -5.97 2.03 5.82
C SER A 50 -5.53 2.07 4.36
N MET A 51 -4.22 2.23 4.11
CA MET A 51 -3.69 2.09 2.75
C MET A 51 -3.90 0.67 2.19
N ALA A 52 -3.98 -0.37 3.03
CA ALA A 52 -4.34 -1.72 2.60
C ALA A 52 -5.72 -1.75 1.93
N ASP A 53 -6.72 -1.13 2.57
CA ASP A 53 -8.09 -1.09 2.05
C ASP A 53 -8.18 -0.25 0.77
N ILE A 54 -7.50 0.90 0.75
CA ILE A 54 -7.42 1.76 -0.44
C ILE A 54 -6.87 0.98 -1.65
N LEU A 55 -5.78 0.22 -1.46
CA LEU A 55 -5.17 -0.57 -2.52
C LEU A 55 -6.08 -1.71 -2.99
N SER A 56 -6.79 -2.39 -2.08
CA SER A 56 -7.72 -3.47 -2.40
C SER A 56 -8.86 -3.01 -3.32
N PHE A 57 -9.42 -1.82 -3.09
CA PHE A 57 -10.56 -1.32 -3.86
C PHE A 57 -10.17 -0.48 -5.09
N ASN A 58 -8.92 -0.03 -5.20
CA ASN A 58 -8.51 0.89 -6.27
C ASN A 58 -7.37 0.37 -7.13
N SER A 59 -7.01 -0.90 -6.98
CA SER A 59 -5.99 -1.54 -7.81
C SER A 59 -6.26 -3.04 -7.96
N SER A 60 -5.58 -3.68 -8.89
CA SER A 60 -5.59 -5.14 -9.06
C SER A 60 -4.58 -5.87 -8.16
N ILE A 61 -3.88 -5.14 -7.29
CA ILE A 61 -2.86 -5.67 -6.41
C ILE A 61 -3.52 -6.53 -5.33
N PHE A 62 -2.94 -7.70 -5.08
CA PHE A 62 -3.43 -8.55 -4.00
C PHE A 62 -2.98 -8.01 -2.65
N VAL A 63 -3.95 -7.77 -1.77
CA VAL A 63 -3.74 -7.40 -0.38
C VAL A 63 -4.12 -8.57 0.52
N LYS A 64 -3.12 -9.17 1.16
CA LYS A 64 -3.33 -10.21 2.16
C LYS A 64 -3.61 -9.54 3.50
N ASN A 65 -4.84 -9.65 3.98
CA ASN A 65 -5.34 -9.00 5.21
C ASN A 65 -6.08 -10.02 6.08
N SER A 66 -5.80 -10.06 7.36
CA SER A 66 -6.44 -10.97 8.34
C SER A 66 -7.51 -10.28 9.19
N GLY A 67 -7.97 -9.08 8.80
CA GLY A 67 -8.94 -8.26 9.52
C GLY A 67 -8.42 -6.86 9.86
N ARG A 68 -9.30 -6.01 10.40
CA ARG A 68 -8.93 -4.63 10.79
C ARG A 68 -7.84 -4.65 11.85
N ALA A 69 -6.83 -3.81 11.69
CA ALA A 69 -5.66 -3.67 12.57
C ALA A 69 -4.83 -4.96 12.76
N THR A 70 -4.92 -5.88 11.81
CA THR A 70 -4.01 -7.02 11.70
C THR A 70 -3.02 -6.81 10.56
N LEU A 71 -1.97 -7.62 10.51
CA LEU A 71 -0.95 -7.52 9.47
C LEU A 71 -1.58 -7.54 8.06
N SER A 72 -1.37 -6.45 7.32
CA SER A 72 -1.82 -6.31 5.94
C SER A 72 -0.64 -6.12 5.01
N THR A 73 -0.42 -7.07 4.13
CA THR A 73 0.71 -7.07 3.19
C THR A 73 0.25 -6.98 1.75
N VAL A 74 1.07 -6.36 0.92
CA VAL A 74 0.79 -6.07 -0.48
C VAL A 74 1.78 -6.81 -1.36
N SER A 75 1.28 -7.48 -2.39
CA SER A 75 2.08 -8.23 -3.36
C SER A 75 1.73 -7.81 -4.77
N PHE A 76 2.72 -7.32 -5.51
CA PHE A 76 2.58 -7.01 -6.93
C PHE A 76 2.81 -8.28 -7.75
N ARG A 77 1.96 -8.51 -8.77
CA ARG A 77 2.22 -9.51 -9.83
C ARG A 77 2.62 -10.88 -9.30
N GLY A 78 2.03 -11.30 -8.17
CA GLY A 78 2.28 -12.61 -7.57
C GLY A 78 3.64 -12.79 -6.91
N THR A 79 4.35 -11.70 -6.61
CA THR A 79 5.60 -11.75 -5.86
C THR A 79 5.36 -11.77 -4.34
N SER A 80 6.42 -11.94 -3.54
CA SER A 80 6.36 -11.86 -2.08
C SER A 80 6.11 -10.43 -1.59
N PRO A 81 5.48 -10.21 -0.43
CA PRO A 81 5.39 -8.89 0.20
C PRO A 81 6.72 -8.18 0.40
N SER A 82 7.80 -8.93 0.65
CA SER A 82 9.16 -8.40 0.79
C SER A 82 9.76 -7.90 -0.54
N HIS A 83 9.13 -8.20 -1.67
CA HIS A 83 9.49 -7.69 -3.00
C HIS A 83 8.82 -6.34 -3.31
N THR A 84 8.01 -5.82 -2.40
CA THR A 84 7.33 -4.52 -2.53
C THR A 84 8.04 -3.47 -1.69
N GLN A 85 8.59 -2.45 -2.33
CA GLN A 85 9.17 -1.30 -1.64
C GLN A 85 8.09 -0.28 -1.29
N VAL A 86 8.18 0.31 -0.10
CA VAL A 86 7.27 1.37 0.33
C VAL A 86 8.08 2.59 0.73
N VAL A 87 7.77 3.71 0.08
CA VAL A 87 8.51 4.95 0.26
C VAL A 87 7.53 6.05 0.68
N TRP A 88 7.76 6.67 1.83
CA TRP A 88 7.01 7.83 2.32
C TRP A 88 7.89 9.09 2.27
N ASN A 89 7.47 10.10 1.50
CA ASN A 89 8.21 11.36 1.28
C ASN A 89 9.69 11.18 0.87
N GLY A 90 10.00 10.04 0.22
CA GLY A 90 11.35 9.66 -0.19
C GLY A 90 12.06 8.75 0.82
N LEU A 91 11.55 8.57 2.02
CA LEU A 91 12.10 7.68 3.03
C LEU A 91 11.52 6.26 2.87
N ARG A 92 12.36 5.25 2.68
CA ARG A 92 11.93 3.84 2.66
C ARG A 92 11.48 3.43 4.06
N ILE A 93 10.25 2.94 4.19
CA ILE A 93 9.63 2.57 5.47
C ILE A 93 9.46 1.05 5.67
N ASN A 94 9.98 0.23 4.75
CA ASN A 94 10.04 -1.21 4.97
C ASN A 94 10.89 -1.53 6.21
N SER A 95 10.40 -2.44 7.05
CA SER A 95 11.17 -2.92 8.20
C SER A 95 12.44 -3.63 7.74
N PRO A 96 13.65 -3.25 8.18
CA PRO A 96 14.87 -3.96 7.83
C PRO A 96 14.91 -5.38 8.43
N MET A 97 14.15 -5.64 9.51
CA MET A 97 13.99 -6.96 10.09
C MET A 97 13.20 -7.89 9.17
N LEU A 98 12.04 -7.44 8.68
CA LEU A 98 11.07 -8.26 7.95
C LEU A 98 11.18 -8.09 6.43
N GLY A 99 11.82 -7.05 5.94
CA GLY A 99 11.87 -6.69 4.52
C GLY A 99 10.56 -6.13 3.95
N MET A 100 9.49 -6.05 4.75
CA MET A 100 8.15 -5.64 4.30
C MET A 100 7.55 -4.56 5.19
N THR A 101 6.42 -4.00 4.75
CA THR A 101 5.64 -2.98 5.47
C THR A 101 4.25 -3.50 5.79
N ASP A 102 3.75 -3.20 6.99
CA ASP A 102 2.35 -3.41 7.35
C ASP A 102 1.52 -2.21 6.88
N PHE A 103 0.70 -2.42 5.85
CA PHE A 103 -0.15 -1.38 5.27
C PHE A 103 -1.37 -1.04 6.14
N SER A 104 -1.71 -1.88 7.13
CA SER A 104 -2.74 -1.55 8.12
C SER A 104 -2.31 -0.44 9.07
N MET A 105 -0.98 -0.23 9.22
CA MET A 105 -0.36 0.83 10.02
C MET A 105 -0.26 2.17 9.29
N ILE A 106 -0.78 2.28 8.08
CA ILE A 106 -0.72 3.50 7.27
C ILE A 106 -2.15 4.03 7.05
N PRO A 107 -2.65 4.96 7.89
CA PRO A 107 -3.94 5.60 7.66
C PRO A 107 -3.93 6.43 6.36
N SER A 108 -4.96 6.29 5.53
CA SER A 108 -5.08 7.07 4.28
C SER A 108 -5.14 8.58 4.55
N PHE A 109 -5.67 9.01 5.70
CA PHE A 109 -5.72 10.42 6.13
C PHE A 109 -4.35 11.11 6.22
N LEU A 110 -3.26 10.34 6.39
CA LEU A 110 -1.90 10.85 6.45
C LEU A 110 -1.22 10.95 5.07
N VAL A 111 -1.91 10.58 4.01
CA VAL A 111 -1.36 10.50 2.65
C VAL A 111 -2.19 11.39 1.72
N ASP A 112 -1.54 12.27 0.96
CA ASP A 112 -2.21 13.10 -0.04
C ASP A 112 -2.11 12.50 -1.46
N LYS A 113 -1.08 11.66 -1.70
CA LYS A 113 -0.86 11.02 -3.00
C LYS A 113 -0.23 9.66 -2.84
N ALA A 114 -0.78 8.68 -3.52
CA ALA A 114 -0.21 7.35 -3.64
C ALA A 114 0.05 7.01 -5.11
N THR A 115 1.24 6.48 -5.38
CA THR A 115 1.65 6.05 -6.72
C THR A 115 2.21 4.64 -6.64
N LEU A 116 1.67 3.75 -7.45
CA LEU A 116 2.13 2.38 -7.59
C LEU A 116 3.07 2.31 -8.80
N LEU A 117 4.28 1.86 -8.59
CA LEU A 117 5.27 1.62 -9.65
C LEU A 117 5.31 0.12 -9.92
N HIS A 118 5.02 -0.28 -11.15
CA HIS A 118 4.93 -1.68 -11.53
C HIS A 118 6.25 -2.18 -12.12
N GLY A 119 6.65 -3.40 -11.72
CA GLY A 119 7.78 -4.13 -12.30
C GLY A 119 9.05 -3.27 -12.47
N SER A 120 9.51 -3.11 -13.71
CA SER A 120 10.71 -2.36 -14.08
C SER A 120 10.74 -0.91 -13.61
N SER A 121 9.58 -0.29 -13.43
CA SER A 121 9.48 1.10 -12.97
C SER A 121 9.89 1.30 -11.51
N SER A 122 9.90 0.25 -10.70
CA SER A 122 10.34 0.28 -9.31
C SER A 122 11.86 0.38 -9.13
N VAL A 123 12.64 0.16 -10.19
CA VAL A 123 14.12 0.17 -10.12
C VAL A 123 14.69 1.54 -9.75
N THR A 124 13.94 2.63 -9.93
CA THR A 124 14.35 3.96 -9.47
C THR A 124 14.30 4.12 -7.94
N GLU A 125 13.66 3.20 -7.22
CA GLU A 125 13.56 3.20 -5.77
C GLU A 125 14.59 2.25 -5.16
N ALA A 126 15.43 2.74 -4.25
CA ALA A 126 16.48 1.96 -3.59
C ALA A 126 15.93 0.80 -2.77
N GLY A 127 16.65 -0.31 -2.71
CA GLY A 127 16.34 -1.46 -1.86
C GLY A 127 15.66 -2.63 -2.54
N GLY A 128 15.64 -2.65 -3.86
CA GLY A 128 15.10 -3.76 -4.65
C GLY A 128 13.57 -3.71 -4.75
N GLY A 129 13.03 -3.89 -5.86
CA GLY A 129 11.59 -3.92 -6.15
C GLY A 129 11.31 -4.99 -7.18
N LEU A 130 11.57 -6.28 -6.84
CA LEU A 130 11.29 -7.39 -7.74
C LEU A 130 9.82 -7.42 -8.19
N GLY A 131 8.91 -6.98 -7.31
CA GLY A 131 7.48 -6.87 -7.61
C GLY A 131 7.05 -5.49 -8.06
N GLY A 132 7.41 -4.48 -7.29
CA GLY A 132 6.99 -3.10 -7.50
C GLY A 132 7.30 -2.20 -6.31
N ALA A 133 6.85 -0.94 -6.38
CA ALA A 133 6.98 -0.01 -5.28
C ALA A 133 5.70 0.82 -5.07
N VAL A 134 5.45 1.19 -3.82
CA VAL A 134 4.38 2.11 -3.41
C VAL A 134 5.01 3.39 -2.91
N LYS A 135 4.76 4.49 -3.60
CA LYS A 135 5.20 5.83 -3.21
C LYS A 135 4.04 6.57 -2.56
N LEU A 136 4.23 6.95 -1.30
CA LEU A 136 3.30 7.73 -0.50
C LEU A 136 3.91 9.11 -0.29
N SER A 137 3.15 10.14 -0.53
CA SER A 137 3.62 11.51 -0.30
C SER A 137 2.54 12.39 0.32
N THR A 138 3.01 13.39 1.05
CA THR A 138 2.23 14.51 1.53
C THR A 138 2.52 15.72 0.65
N GLU A 139 1.48 16.45 0.28
CA GLU A 139 1.59 17.65 -0.56
C GLU A 139 0.95 18.84 0.16
N PRO A 140 1.68 19.95 0.35
CA PRO A 140 1.10 21.11 0.99
C PRO A 140 0.11 21.80 0.07
N THR A 141 -1.11 22.01 0.54
CA THR A 141 -2.01 22.99 -0.07
C THR A 141 -1.71 24.34 0.55
N ILE A 142 -0.89 25.16 -0.12
CA ILE A 142 -0.45 26.46 0.41
C ILE A 142 -1.60 27.45 0.28
N GLU A 143 -2.38 27.62 1.35
CA GLU A 143 -3.39 28.65 1.51
C GLU A 143 -3.04 29.50 2.73
N ASP A 144 -3.17 30.84 2.58
CA ASP A 144 -2.99 31.74 3.72
C ASP A 144 -4.18 31.63 4.68
N GLY A 145 -3.87 31.60 5.97
CA GLY A 145 -4.85 31.58 7.06
C GLY A 145 -4.79 30.28 7.85
N PHE A 146 -5.74 30.15 8.78
CA PHE A 146 -5.91 28.97 9.62
C PHE A 146 -7.03 28.10 9.06
N GLY A 147 -6.80 26.79 9.01
CA GLY A 147 -7.79 25.79 8.65
C GLY A 147 -7.90 24.71 9.73
N LEU A 148 -9.12 24.22 9.95
CA LEU A 148 -9.42 23.08 10.81
C LEU A 148 -10.35 22.14 10.07
N HIS A 149 -10.05 20.85 10.13
CA HIS A 149 -10.95 19.79 9.69
C HIS A 149 -10.95 18.70 10.76
N PHE A 150 -12.10 18.48 11.38
CA PHE A 150 -12.29 17.41 12.36
C PHE A 150 -13.37 16.46 11.87
N VAL A 151 -13.15 15.17 12.02
CA VAL A 151 -14.12 14.12 11.70
C VAL A 151 -14.14 13.11 12.83
N GLN A 152 -15.34 12.83 13.33
CA GLN A 152 -15.62 11.77 14.31
C GLN A 152 -16.34 10.63 13.60
N GLY A 153 -15.86 9.41 13.76
CA GLY A 153 -16.46 8.18 13.29
C GLY A 153 -16.88 7.27 14.44
N VAL A 154 -18.03 6.62 14.29
CA VAL A 154 -18.48 5.53 15.16
C VAL A 154 -18.94 4.37 14.28
N GLY A 155 -18.65 3.13 14.71
CA GLY A 155 -18.96 1.97 13.91
C GLY A 155 -19.28 0.71 14.73
N SER A 156 -19.63 -0.33 14.02
CA SER A 156 -19.83 -1.68 14.57
C SER A 156 -18.63 -2.13 15.38
N PHE A 157 -18.82 -3.05 16.29
CA PHE A 157 -17.76 -3.67 17.11
C PHE A 157 -17.05 -2.69 18.06
N TRP A 158 -17.75 -1.65 18.52
CA TRP A 158 -17.24 -0.59 19.38
C TRP A 158 -16.05 0.15 18.72
N THR A 159 -16.22 0.48 17.46
CA THR A 159 -15.23 1.23 16.70
C THR A 159 -15.45 2.74 16.88
N PHE A 160 -14.36 3.46 17.18
CA PHE A 160 -14.29 4.91 17.27
C PHE A 160 -13.07 5.40 16.50
N ASP A 161 -13.28 6.34 15.60
CA ASP A 161 -12.24 6.90 14.74
C ASP A 161 -12.31 8.44 14.82
N ASP A 162 -11.21 9.08 15.19
CA ASP A 162 -11.06 10.52 15.25
C ASP A 162 -10.00 10.97 14.26
N PHE A 163 -10.32 11.99 13.47
CA PHE A 163 -9.41 12.58 12.50
C PHE A 163 -9.39 14.10 12.68
N LEU A 164 -8.20 14.65 12.92
CA LEU A 164 -8.00 16.09 13.05
C LEU A 164 -6.92 16.54 12.07
N ARG A 165 -7.22 17.57 11.28
CA ARG A 165 -6.23 18.30 10.49
C ARG A 165 -6.28 19.78 10.85
N LEU A 166 -5.17 20.32 11.30
CA LEU A 166 -4.94 21.72 11.52
C LEU A 166 -3.97 22.23 10.46
N THR A 167 -4.26 23.33 9.81
CA THR A 167 -3.39 23.96 8.82
C THR A 167 -3.20 25.43 9.14
N TYR A 168 -2.01 25.94 8.89
CA TYR A 168 -1.69 27.34 8.99
C TYR A 168 -0.75 27.76 7.88
N GLY A 169 -1.14 28.75 7.10
CA GLY A 169 -0.32 29.34 6.05
C GLY A 169 -0.17 30.84 6.26
N LYS A 170 1.03 31.36 6.08
CA LYS A 170 1.31 32.80 6.07
C LYS A 170 2.50 33.08 5.13
N GLY A 171 2.20 33.66 3.98
CA GLY A 171 3.20 34.06 3.00
C GLY A 171 4.01 32.87 2.48
N ARG A 172 5.18 32.63 3.05
CA ARG A 172 6.10 31.56 2.60
C ARG A 172 6.12 30.35 3.49
N TRP A 173 5.44 30.41 4.63
CA TRP A 173 5.34 29.35 5.61
C TRP A 173 4.03 28.61 5.48
N TYR A 174 4.08 27.29 5.57
CA TYR A 174 2.92 26.45 5.70
C TYR A 174 3.19 25.35 6.73
N SER A 175 2.20 25.13 7.60
CA SER A 175 2.21 24.07 8.62
C SER A 175 0.93 23.26 8.53
N SER A 176 1.04 21.96 8.68
CA SER A 176 -0.08 21.02 8.79
C SER A 176 0.17 20.04 9.91
N THR A 177 -0.78 19.90 10.83
CA THR A 177 -0.78 18.86 11.86
C THR A 177 -1.95 17.94 11.60
N ARG A 178 -1.72 16.64 11.50
CA ARG A 178 -2.76 15.63 11.34
C ARG A 178 -2.68 14.64 12.50
N VAL A 179 -3.82 14.37 13.10
CA VAL A 179 -3.95 13.37 14.16
C VAL A 179 -4.99 12.35 13.75
N VAL A 180 -4.65 11.08 13.92
CA VAL A 180 -5.58 9.96 13.77
C VAL A 180 -5.58 9.19 15.09
N PHE A 181 -6.74 8.99 15.63
CA PHE A 181 -6.96 8.06 16.73
C PHE A 181 -8.01 7.04 16.29
N SER A 182 -7.73 5.77 16.47
CA SER A 182 -8.63 4.68 16.11
C SER A 182 -8.60 3.58 17.17
N THR A 183 -9.77 3.13 17.58
CA THR A 183 -9.90 2.02 18.55
C THR A 183 -11.12 1.17 18.23
N SER A 184 -11.03 -0.12 18.50
CA SER A 184 -12.15 -1.06 18.36
C SER A 184 -11.96 -2.26 19.27
N LYS A 185 -13.05 -2.87 19.73
CA LYS A 185 -13.03 -4.21 20.31
C LYS A 185 -12.91 -5.30 19.26
N ASN A 186 -13.29 -4.99 18.00
CA ASN A 186 -13.19 -5.87 16.83
C ASN A 186 -13.78 -7.29 17.06
N ASN A 187 -14.81 -7.38 17.92
CA ASN A 187 -15.39 -8.61 18.48
C ASN A 187 -16.62 -9.10 17.68
N TYR A 188 -16.53 -9.07 16.36
CA TYR A 188 -17.61 -9.55 15.48
C TYR A 188 -17.92 -11.03 15.65
N ARG A 189 -19.11 -11.43 15.21
CA ARG A 189 -19.54 -12.83 15.18
C ARG A 189 -19.19 -13.43 13.82
N TYR A 190 -18.81 -14.72 13.84
CA TYR A 190 -18.56 -15.49 12.63
C TYR A 190 -18.96 -16.96 12.85
N ARG A 191 -19.20 -17.70 11.78
CA ARG A 191 -19.44 -19.14 11.83
C ARG A 191 -18.08 -19.86 11.79
N ASN A 192 -17.84 -20.71 12.81
CA ASN A 192 -16.58 -21.46 12.89
C ASN A 192 -16.71 -22.79 12.14
N TYR A 193 -16.18 -22.86 10.93
CA TYR A 193 -16.19 -24.08 10.11
C TYR A 193 -15.12 -25.10 10.51
N ASP A 194 -14.17 -24.75 11.37
CA ASP A 194 -13.14 -25.65 11.87
C ASP A 194 -13.59 -26.41 13.12
N LYS A 195 -14.78 -26.08 13.66
CA LYS A 195 -15.37 -26.70 14.85
C LYS A 195 -16.76 -27.22 14.54
N LYS A 196 -17.05 -28.46 14.95
CA LYS A 196 -18.40 -29.02 14.92
C LYS A 196 -18.88 -29.28 16.34
N GLU A 197 -20.11 -28.92 16.62
CA GLU A 197 -20.80 -29.22 17.87
C GLU A 197 -21.97 -30.17 17.59
N ASN A 198 -22.20 -31.10 18.53
CA ASN A 198 -23.27 -32.10 18.41
C ASN A 198 -24.61 -31.51 18.83
N ILE A 199 -25.66 -31.89 18.12
CA ILE A 199 -27.05 -31.67 18.50
C ILE A 199 -27.52 -32.94 19.18
N TYR A 200 -28.06 -32.83 20.41
CA TYR A 200 -28.55 -33.94 21.20
C TYR A 200 -30.08 -33.90 21.25
N ASP A 201 -30.70 -35.07 21.23
CA ASP A 201 -32.13 -35.23 21.57
C ASP A 201 -32.35 -35.21 23.09
N ASP A 202 -33.60 -35.33 23.51
CA ASP A 202 -33.99 -35.35 24.92
C ASP A 202 -33.43 -36.59 25.69
N GLN A 203 -32.95 -37.59 24.94
CA GLN A 203 -32.33 -38.83 25.45
C GLN A 203 -30.80 -38.77 25.40
N HIS A 204 -30.20 -37.59 25.10
CA HIS A 204 -28.75 -37.38 24.97
C HIS A 204 -28.10 -38.17 23.83
N ASN A 205 -28.86 -38.62 22.81
CA ASN A 205 -28.28 -39.18 21.59
C ASN A 205 -27.89 -38.07 20.62
N ILE A 206 -26.81 -38.25 19.87
CA ILE A 206 -26.41 -37.32 18.84
C ILE A 206 -27.36 -37.47 17.65
N VAL A 207 -28.15 -36.45 17.36
CA VAL A 207 -29.10 -36.40 16.23
C VAL A 207 -28.59 -35.56 15.05
N GLY A 208 -27.52 -34.83 15.25
CA GLY A 208 -26.92 -34.00 14.20
C GLY A 208 -25.67 -33.27 14.66
N GLN A 209 -25.10 -32.50 13.72
CA GLN A 209 -23.96 -31.61 13.99
C GLN A 209 -24.20 -30.28 13.34
N TYR A 210 -23.67 -29.20 13.95
CA TYR A 210 -23.69 -27.86 13.37
C TYR A 210 -22.36 -27.14 13.56
N TYR A 211 -22.13 -26.09 12.77
CA TYR A 211 -21.00 -25.18 12.93
C TYR A 211 -21.40 -24.03 13.86
N PRO A 212 -20.75 -23.85 15.01
CA PRO A 212 -21.16 -22.84 15.99
C PRO A 212 -20.86 -21.42 15.49
N ILE A 213 -21.67 -20.47 15.99
CA ILE A 213 -21.39 -19.05 15.81
C ILE A 213 -20.56 -18.59 17.01
N GLU A 214 -19.34 -18.17 16.76
CA GLU A 214 -18.39 -17.70 17.75
C GLU A 214 -18.15 -16.20 17.63
N ARG A 215 -17.45 -15.62 18.60
CA ARG A 215 -17.00 -14.22 18.56
C ARG A 215 -15.51 -14.19 18.30
N ASN A 216 -15.09 -13.23 17.49
CA ASN A 216 -13.67 -12.91 17.37
C ASN A 216 -13.15 -12.43 18.73
N ARG A 217 -12.14 -13.09 19.28
CA ARG A 217 -11.57 -12.84 20.61
C ARG A 217 -10.13 -12.36 20.45
N ASN A 218 -9.64 -11.65 21.46
CA ASN A 218 -8.27 -11.13 21.47
C ASN A 218 -7.96 -10.36 20.18
N ALA A 219 -8.81 -9.37 19.86
CA ALA A 219 -8.75 -8.65 18.58
C ALA A 219 -8.86 -7.13 18.74
N ALA A 220 -8.89 -6.66 20.00
CA ALA A 220 -8.99 -5.23 20.27
C ALA A 220 -7.72 -4.49 19.85
N PHE A 221 -7.89 -3.25 19.44
CA PHE A 221 -6.76 -2.41 19.07
C PHE A 221 -6.96 -0.94 19.46
N ARG A 222 -5.85 -0.23 19.56
CA ARG A 222 -5.81 1.21 19.72
C ARG A 222 -4.58 1.77 19.00
N ASP A 223 -4.82 2.58 17.98
CA ASP A 223 -3.80 3.20 17.15
C ASP A 223 -3.89 4.72 17.27
N THR A 224 -2.75 5.37 17.43
CA THR A 224 -2.62 6.83 17.43
C THR A 224 -1.51 7.22 16.47
N HIS A 225 -1.80 8.13 15.55
CA HIS A 225 -0.81 8.68 14.63
C HIS A 225 -0.84 10.20 14.69
N ILE A 226 0.33 10.82 14.71
CA ILE A 226 0.50 12.27 14.65
C ILE A 226 1.49 12.56 13.53
N LEU A 227 1.06 13.34 12.55
CA LEU A 227 1.92 13.83 11.46
C LEU A 227 2.01 15.35 11.55
N GLN A 228 3.23 15.85 11.70
CA GLN A 228 3.56 17.28 11.61
C GLN A 228 4.31 17.55 10.33
N GLU A 229 3.86 18.54 9.58
CA GLU A 229 4.45 18.99 8.33
C GLU A 229 4.76 20.49 8.41
N LEU A 230 5.95 20.87 8.00
CA LEU A 230 6.37 22.24 7.88
C LEU A 230 7.01 22.46 6.51
N TYR A 231 6.58 23.50 5.82
CA TYR A 231 7.12 23.90 4.53
C TYR A 231 7.49 25.36 4.52
N TYR A 232 8.62 25.65 3.94
CA TYR A 232 9.09 27.01 3.72
C TYR A 232 9.55 27.21 2.28
N LYS A 233 9.02 28.22 1.61
CA LYS A 233 9.45 28.62 0.27
C LYS A 233 10.34 29.85 0.37
N THR A 234 11.61 29.72 -0.06
CA THR A 234 12.56 30.83 -0.05
C THR A 234 12.19 31.93 -1.04
N LYS A 235 12.84 33.11 -0.95
CA LYS A 235 12.69 34.18 -1.96
C LYS A 235 13.13 33.72 -3.35
N SER A 236 14.12 32.87 -3.42
CA SER A 236 14.66 32.29 -4.65
C SER A 236 13.76 31.20 -5.27
N GLY A 237 12.71 30.77 -4.57
CA GLY A 237 11.77 29.74 -5.04
C GLY A 237 12.12 28.33 -4.58
N ASP A 238 13.19 28.14 -3.82
CA ASP A 238 13.57 26.86 -3.25
C ASP A 238 12.60 26.42 -2.14
N ARG A 239 12.47 25.15 -1.88
CA ARG A 239 11.58 24.61 -0.88
C ARG A 239 12.35 23.85 0.19
N LEU A 240 12.13 24.20 1.45
CA LEU A 240 12.49 23.41 2.62
C LEU A 240 11.25 22.70 3.14
N SER A 241 11.40 21.45 3.56
CA SER A 241 10.33 20.65 4.14
C SER A 241 10.82 19.91 5.37
N LEU A 242 9.94 19.79 6.37
CA LEU A 242 10.11 18.90 7.52
C LEU A 242 8.82 18.12 7.68
N ASN A 243 8.92 16.81 7.68
CA ASN A 243 7.79 15.92 7.92
C ASN A 243 8.17 14.97 9.06
N ALA A 244 7.36 14.93 10.11
CA ALA A 244 7.56 14.12 11.29
C ALA A 244 6.30 13.33 11.61
N TRP A 245 6.38 12.00 11.56
CA TRP A 245 5.26 11.09 11.80
C TRP A 245 5.56 10.18 12.99
N TYR A 246 4.75 10.32 14.04
CA TYR A 246 4.75 9.47 15.23
C TYR A 246 3.59 8.49 15.19
N THR A 247 3.83 7.26 15.63
CA THR A 247 2.83 6.19 15.76
C THR A 247 2.96 5.53 17.13
N ASN A 248 1.83 5.36 17.81
CA ASN A 248 1.68 4.51 18.99
C ASN A 248 0.54 3.52 18.72
N SER A 249 0.83 2.23 18.77
CA SER A 249 -0.11 1.17 18.47
C SER A 249 -0.09 0.09 19.54
N TYR A 250 -1.27 -0.34 19.94
CA TYR A 250 -1.52 -1.55 20.73
C TYR A 250 -2.52 -2.42 20.00
N ARG A 251 -2.18 -3.67 19.74
CA ARG A 251 -3.00 -4.60 18.96
C ARG A 251 -2.98 -5.97 19.60
N GLU A 252 -4.14 -6.46 19.97
CA GLU A 252 -4.33 -7.87 20.26
C GLU A 252 -4.31 -8.65 18.93
N LEU A 253 -3.74 -9.85 18.94
CA LEU A 253 -3.68 -10.73 17.78
C LEU A 253 -4.73 -11.84 17.95
N PRO A 254 -5.72 -11.92 17.04
CA PRO A 254 -6.84 -12.84 17.17
C PRO A 254 -6.40 -14.29 17.26
N LEU A 255 -7.15 -15.07 18.04
CA LEU A 255 -7.04 -16.53 18.06
C LEU A 255 -7.40 -17.12 16.70
N LEU A 256 -6.71 -18.18 16.32
CA LEU A 256 -7.11 -18.99 15.16
C LEU A 256 -8.43 -19.70 15.45
N THR A 257 -9.23 -19.94 14.41
CA THR A 257 -10.50 -20.68 14.54
C THR A 257 -10.33 -22.08 15.11
N THR A 258 -9.15 -22.66 15.00
CA THR A 258 -8.75 -23.96 15.55
C THR A 258 -8.42 -23.95 17.04
N ASP A 259 -8.11 -22.78 17.62
CA ASP A 259 -7.55 -22.66 18.99
C ASP A 259 -8.61 -22.39 20.06
N TYR A 260 -9.89 -22.15 19.68
CA TYR A 260 -10.95 -21.74 20.59
C TYR A 260 -11.40 -22.78 21.63
N GLY A 261 -10.90 -23.99 21.56
CA GLY A 261 -11.26 -25.06 22.52
C GLY A 261 -10.33 -25.23 23.70
N SER A 262 -9.18 -24.54 23.72
CA SER A 262 -8.05 -25.02 24.52
C SER A 262 -7.70 -24.23 25.77
N SER A 263 -8.11 -22.98 25.97
CA SER A 263 -7.90 -22.27 27.26
C SER A 263 -8.63 -20.94 27.39
N PRO A 264 -9.14 -20.56 28.57
CA PRO A 264 -9.67 -19.24 28.85
C PRO A 264 -8.59 -18.17 29.01
N GLU A 265 -7.33 -18.52 29.27
CA GLU A 265 -6.25 -17.61 29.64
C GLU A 265 -5.20 -17.56 28.53
N TYR A 266 -5.44 -16.67 27.57
CA TYR A 266 -4.62 -16.46 26.41
C TYR A 266 -4.37 -14.96 26.22
N GLU A 267 -3.11 -14.57 26.18
CA GLU A 267 -2.69 -13.24 25.81
C GLU A 267 -1.77 -13.31 24.60
N ASN A 268 -2.09 -12.54 23.58
CA ASN A 268 -1.29 -12.43 22.38
C ASN A 268 -1.46 -11.01 21.84
N TYR A 269 -0.46 -10.18 22.03
CA TYR A 269 -0.54 -8.78 21.63
C TYR A 269 0.81 -8.22 21.16
N GLN A 270 0.70 -7.19 20.33
CA GLN A 270 1.81 -6.41 19.82
C GLN A 270 1.69 -4.94 20.25
N ARG A 271 2.80 -4.33 20.60
CA ARG A 271 2.92 -2.88 20.85
C ARG A 271 3.98 -2.31 19.93
N GLU A 272 3.66 -1.20 19.29
CA GLU A 272 4.61 -0.48 18.45
C GLU A 272 4.63 1.00 18.83
N ASN A 273 5.83 1.53 19.06
CA ASN A 273 6.10 2.96 19.09
C ASN A 273 7.09 3.26 17.99
N SER A 274 6.71 4.09 17.03
CA SER A 274 7.58 4.46 15.93
C SER A 274 7.57 5.96 15.66
N PHE A 275 8.70 6.46 15.22
CA PHE A 275 8.90 7.82 14.77
C PHE A 275 9.60 7.79 13.40
N ARG A 276 9.11 8.57 12.46
CA ARG A 276 9.69 8.76 11.13
C ARG A 276 9.82 10.25 10.88
N GLY A 277 11.03 10.71 10.69
CA GLY A 277 11.32 12.13 10.41
C GLY A 277 12.11 12.27 9.12
N VAL A 278 11.76 13.24 8.28
CA VAL A 278 12.50 13.59 7.08
C VAL A 278 12.54 15.10 6.88
N VAL A 279 13.74 15.62 6.66
CA VAL A 279 13.99 16.99 6.23
C VAL A 279 14.37 16.96 4.76
N GLY A 280 13.80 17.85 3.98
CA GLY A 280 14.07 17.94 2.55
C GLY A 280 14.39 19.37 2.12
N TYR A 281 15.28 19.47 1.13
CA TYR A 281 15.59 20.68 0.40
C TYR A 281 15.44 20.43 -1.10
N ASP A 282 14.64 21.24 -1.78
CA ASP A 282 14.46 21.22 -3.23
C ASP A 282 14.89 22.57 -3.82
N HIS A 283 15.86 22.53 -4.70
CA HIS A 283 16.31 23.64 -5.54
C HIS A 283 15.80 23.43 -6.96
N ILE A 284 14.99 24.35 -7.47
CA ILE A 284 14.36 24.24 -8.78
C ILE A 284 14.72 25.47 -9.61
N ARG A 285 15.34 25.24 -10.76
CA ARG A 285 15.61 26.23 -11.79
C ARG A 285 15.07 25.73 -13.13
N ARG A 286 15.14 26.55 -14.15
CA ARG A 286 14.61 26.20 -15.48
C ARG A 286 15.02 24.80 -15.93
N ASN A 287 16.31 24.50 -15.91
CA ASN A 287 16.87 23.24 -16.43
C ASN A 287 17.38 22.30 -15.33
N TRP A 288 17.44 22.75 -14.07
CA TRP A 288 18.01 22.01 -12.96
C TRP A 288 16.96 21.76 -11.89
N ARG A 289 16.99 20.55 -11.35
CA ARG A 289 16.41 20.26 -10.07
C ARG A 289 17.41 19.49 -9.23
N ILE A 290 17.70 19.98 -8.04
CA ILE A 290 18.54 19.29 -7.05
C ILE A 290 17.68 19.12 -5.79
N GLY A 291 17.60 17.89 -5.31
CA GLY A 291 16.93 17.55 -4.07
C GLY A 291 17.94 16.92 -3.10
N ALA A 292 17.85 17.27 -1.83
CA ALA A 292 18.59 16.60 -0.76
C ALA A 292 17.62 16.26 0.37
N LYS A 293 17.75 15.06 0.95
CA LYS A 293 16.95 14.63 2.08
C LYS A 293 17.82 13.96 3.12
N ALA A 294 17.47 14.20 4.39
CA ALA A 294 18.01 13.48 5.53
C ALA A 294 16.84 13.00 6.40
N GLY A 295 16.91 11.79 6.90
CA GLY A 295 15.81 11.21 7.67
C GLY A 295 16.27 10.26 8.74
N TYR A 296 15.35 9.99 9.66
CA TYR A 296 15.56 9.07 10.76
C TYR A 296 14.27 8.30 11.04
N ILE A 297 14.41 6.98 11.23
CA ILE A 297 13.33 6.10 11.68
C ILE A 297 13.76 5.48 13.00
N PHE A 298 12.87 5.55 13.97
CA PHE A 298 12.95 4.78 15.21
C PHE A 298 11.71 3.90 15.32
N THR A 299 11.88 2.62 15.63
CA THR A 299 10.76 1.71 15.93
C THR A 299 11.13 0.86 17.15
N HIS A 300 10.24 0.87 18.12
CA HIS A 300 10.25 -0.06 19.25
C HIS A 300 9.06 -0.97 19.12
N LEU A 301 9.31 -2.25 18.86
CA LEU A 301 8.31 -3.30 18.70
C LEU A 301 8.39 -4.27 19.87
N GLY A 302 7.28 -4.46 20.58
CA GLY A 302 7.09 -5.45 21.63
C GLY A 302 6.06 -6.47 21.17
N TYR A 303 6.36 -7.75 21.37
CA TYR A 303 5.44 -8.86 21.17
C TYR A 303 5.42 -9.73 22.42
N ASP A 304 4.23 -9.97 22.95
CA ASP A 304 4.00 -10.79 24.14
C ASP A 304 2.97 -11.87 23.82
N TYR A 305 3.36 -13.11 24.11
CA TYR A 305 2.50 -14.27 24.01
C TYR A 305 2.56 -15.08 25.30
N SER A 306 1.41 -15.28 25.93
CA SER A 306 1.25 -16.16 27.08
C SER A 306 0.10 -17.15 26.87
N TYR A 307 0.27 -18.33 27.38
CA TYR A 307 -0.71 -19.39 27.37
C TYR A 307 -0.83 -19.99 28.77
N ASN A 308 -2.04 -20.08 29.31
CA ASN A 308 -2.31 -20.51 30.70
C ASN A 308 -1.51 -19.69 31.73
N ASN A 309 -1.43 -18.37 31.57
CA ASN A 309 -0.64 -17.46 32.44
C ASN A 309 0.86 -17.75 32.45
N VAL A 310 1.37 -18.58 31.54
CA VAL A 310 2.79 -18.82 31.36
C VAL A 310 3.26 -18.03 30.16
N ALA A 311 4.18 -17.07 30.37
CA ALA A 311 4.82 -16.33 29.29
C ALA A 311 5.64 -17.29 28.41
N THR A 312 5.19 -17.45 27.15
CA THR A 312 5.84 -18.34 26.18
C THR A 312 6.82 -17.59 25.32
N THR A 313 6.50 -16.35 25.00
CA THR A 313 7.34 -15.46 24.18
C THR A 313 7.21 -14.02 24.66
N CYS A 314 8.32 -13.36 24.89
CA CYS A 314 8.39 -11.94 25.20
C CYS A 314 9.53 -11.33 24.39
N SER A 315 9.21 -10.71 23.26
CA SER A 315 10.19 -10.14 22.34
C SER A 315 10.14 -8.61 22.39
N ARG A 316 11.30 -7.98 22.42
CA ARG A 316 11.47 -6.52 22.34
C ARG A 316 12.52 -6.20 21.29
N SER A 317 12.11 -5.49 20.24
CA SER A 317 13.00 -5.11 19.16
C SER A 317 13.11 -3.59 19.05
N ARG A 318 14.31 -3.09 18.89
CA ARG A 318 14.60 -1.68 18.61
C ARG A 318 15.27 -1.59 17.25
N ILE A 319 14.68 -0.76 16.39
CA ILE A 319 15.15 -0.54 15.03
C ILE A 319 15.42 0.96 14.91
N ASN A 320 16.64 1.31 14.49
CA ASN A 320 17.00 2.68 14.12
C ASN A 320 17.50 2.66 12.69
N THR A 321 17.03 3.58 11.85
CA THR A 321 17.53 3.76 10.49
C THR A 321 17.87 5.22 10.28
N ILE A 322 19.11 5.48 9.88
CA ILE A 322 19.56 6.79 9.39
C ILE A 322 19.45 6.76 7.87
N TYR A 323 18.92 7.81 7.30
CA TYR A 323 18.67 7.94 5.87
C TYR A 323 19.31 9.24 5.35
N GLY A 324 19.92 9.15 4.18
CA GLY A 324 20.37 10.29 3.40
C GLY A 324 20.16 10.07 1.92
N SER A 325 19.72 11.08 1.17
CA SER A 325 19.68 11.02 -0.28
C SER A 325 19.97 12.36 -0.93
N VAL A 326 20.57 12.30 -2.11
CA VAL A 326 20.79 13.45 -3.00
C VAL A 326 20.32 13.04 -4.39
N GLU A 327 19.45 13.83 -4.98
CA GLU A 327 18.97 13.66 -6.36
C GLU A 327 19.32 14.89 -7.20
N GLY A 328 19.66 14.67 -8.45
CA GLY A 328 19.90 15.72 -9.42
C GLY A 328 19.23 15.39 -10.74
N ASN A 329 18.58 16.37 -11.33
CA ASN A 329 17.97 16.25 -12.65
C ASN A 329 18.41 17.44 -13.52
N TYR A 330 18.81 17.16 -14.77
CA TYR A 330 19.15 18.18 -15.74
C TYR A 330 18.44 17.94 -17.07
N SER A 331 17.69 18.95 -17.53
CA SER A 331 16.92 18.88 -18.77
C SER A 331 17.60 19.68 -19.89
N PHE A 332 17.99 19.00 -20.97
CA PHE A 332 18.38 19.58 -22.22
C PHE A 332 17.14 19.75 -23.12
N GLU A 333 16.35 20.79 -22.88
CA GLU A 333 15.02 20.97 -23.50
C GLU A 333 15.09 20.92 -25.02
N GLU A 334 16.11 21.59 -25.67
CA GLU A 334 16.27 21.63 -27.13
C GLU A 334 16.58 20.25 -27.72
N LYS A 335 17.28 19.39 -26.97
CA LYS A 335 17.67 18.04 -27.40
C LYS A 335 16.66 16.98 -27.00
N GLY A 336 15.65 17.34 -26.21
CA GLY A 336 14.69 16.39 -25.66
C GLY A 336 15.35 15.34 -24.76
N VAL A 337 16.38 15.71 -23.97
CA VAL A 337 17.11 14.79 -23.08
C VAL A 337 16.93 15.23 -21.64
N LEU A 338 16.64 14.27 -20.77
CA LEU A 338 16.63 14.43 -19.31
C LEU A 338 17.63 13.45 -18.70
N LEU A 339 18.63 13.98 -18.02
CA LEU A 339 19.55 13.19 -17.20
C LEU A 339 19.13 13.28 -15.73
N SER A 340 19.16 12.15 -15.03
CA SER A 340 18.83 12.08 -13.61
C SER A 340 19.86 11.22 -12.88
N GLY A 341 20.24 11.63 -11.68
CA GLY A 341 21.07 10.85 -10.77
C GLY A 341 20.50 10.88 -9.36
N ASN A 342 20.65 9.78 -8.65
CA ASN A 342 20.24 9.67 -7.25
C ASN A 342 21.26 8.81 -6.49
N ILE A 343 21.68 9.27 -5.32
CA ILE A 343 22.45 8.48 -4.35
C ILE A 343 21.65 8.44 -3.06
N THR A 344 21.48 7.24 -2.52
CA THR A 344 20.71 7.00 -1.29
C THR A 344 21.52 6.14 -0.35
N LEU A 345 21.58 6.53 0.92
CA LEU A 345 22.23 5.81 2.00
C LEU A 345 21.18 5.44 3.07
N HIS A 346 21.22 4.19 3.55
CA HIS A 346 20.54 3.74 4.74
C HIS A 346 21.57 3.08 5.68
N GLU A 347 21.53 3.42 6.94
CA GLU A 347 22.26 2.72 7.99
C GLU A 347 21.24 2.17 8.98
N ASN A 348 21.16 0.85 9.06
CA ASN A 348 20.18 0.13 9.86
C ASN A 348 20.85 -0.47 11.09
N PHE A 349 20.31 -0.19 12.27
CA PHE A 349 20.70 -0.76 13.55
C PHE A 349 19.51 -1.51 14.14
N VAL A 350 19.63 -2.81 14.31
CA VAL A 350 18.57 -3.66 14.85
C VAL A 350 19.07 -4.37 16.10
N ARG A 351 18.33 -4.25 17.19
CA ARG A 351 18.55 -4.98 18.44
C ARG A 351 17.26 -5.66 18.87
N SER A 352 17.31 -6.97 19.04
CA SER A 352 16.23 -7.75 19.61
C SER A 352 16.70 -8.39 20.91
N SER A 353 15.97 -8.14 22.01
CA SER A 353 16.37 -8.52 23.38
C SER A 353 15.87 -9.89 23.81
N ASP A 354 15.21 -10.64 22.95
CA ASP A 354 14.81 -12.01 23.27
C ASP A 354 16.04 -12.93 23.21
N GLY A 355 16.39 -13.56 24.33
CA GLY A 355 17.55 -14.44 24.42
C GLY A 355 17.48 -15.68 23.53
N THR A 356 16.29 -16.07 23.10
CA THR A 356 16.03 -17.27 22.26
C THR A 356 15.91 -16.93 20.78
N ILE A 357 15.27 -15.79 20.44
CA ILE A 357 14.98 -15.40 19.05
C ILE A 357 15.66 -14.09 18.64
N GLY A 358 16.35 -13.44 19.57
CA GLY A 358 16.94 -12.11 19.38
C GLY A 358 18.31 -12.12 18.70
N TYR A 359 18.64 -11.00 18.11
CA TYR A 359 19.96 -10.72 17.52
C TYR A 359 20.30 -9.22 17.61
N ASP A 360 21.57 -8.91 17.43
CA ASP A 360 22.08 -7.55 17.28
C ASP A 360 22.82 -7.46 15.95
N ALA A 361 22.36 -6.61 15.04
CA ALA A 361 22.91 -6.50 13.70
C ALA A 361 22.83 -5.08 13.16
N ASN A 362 23.88 -4.68 12.44
CA ASN A 362 23.95 -3.41 11.72
C ASN A 362 24.15 -3.70 10.23
N ARG A 363 23.53 -2.89 9.37
CA ARG A 363 23.73 -3.01 7.93
C ARG A 363 23.64 -1.65 7.25
N ALA A 364 24.77 -1.24 6.64
CA ALA A 364 24.82 -0.13 5.71
C ALA A 364 24.31 -0.56 4.34
N GLU A 365 23.53 0.29 3.70
CA GLU A 365 22.99 0.08 2.34
C GLU A 365 23.19 1.37 1.54
N LEU A 366 23.93 1.28 0.44
CA LEU A 366 24.15 2.39 -0.49
C LEU A 366 23.51 2.04 -1.83
N SER A 367 22.77 2.96 -2.43
CA SER A 367 22.23 2.81 -3.77
C SER A 367 22.61 4.02 -4.62
N ALA A 368 23.15 3.79 -5.79
CA ALA A 368 23.42 4.79 -6.80
C ALA A 368 22.60 4.48 -8.06
N VAL A 369 21.87 5.47 -8.57
CA VAL A 369 21.01 5.36 -9.75
C VAL A 369 21.38 6.46 -10.72
N VAL A 370 21.58 6.11 -11.98
CA VAL A 370 21.73 7.06 -13.09
C VAL A 370 20.72 6.71 -14.17
N SER A 371 20.01 7.71 -14.68
CA SER A 371 19.06 7.49 -15.77
C SER A 371 19.16 8.59 -16.84
N ALA A 372 19.01 8.17 -18.07
CA ALA A 372 18.89 9.04 -19.23
C ALA A 372 17.54 8.78 -19.91
N ARG A 373 16.80 9.84 -20.18
CA ARG A 373 15.56 9.79 -20.95
C ARG A 373 15.70 10.68 -22.15
N TRP A 374 15.33 10.16 -23.31
CA TRP A 374 15.45 10.85 -24.58
C TRP A 374 14.14 10.81 -25.35
N GLN A 375 13.65 11.97 -25.71
CA GLN A 375 12.47 12.18 -26.52
C GLN A 375 12.83 12.92 -27.80
N PRO A 376 13.39 12.22 -28.84
CA PRO A 376 13.83 12.85 -30.07
C PRO A 376 12.71 13.51 -30.85
N ILE A 377 11.52 12.97 -30.75
CA ILE A 377 10.28 13.52 -31.31
C ILE A 377 9.15 13.40 -30.30
N GLU A 378 8.11 14.21 -30.45
CA GLU A 378 6.96 14.23 -29.51
C GLU A 378 6.27 12.87 -29.31
N ARG A 379 6.42 11.96 -30.29
CA ARG A 379 5.71 10.67 -30.28
C ARG A 379 6.55 9.50 -29.82
N PHE A 380 7.83 9.69 -29.57
CA PHE A 380 8.73 8.59 -29.26
C PHE A 380 9.66 8.95 -28.12
N GLY A 381 9.78 8.09 -27.16
CA GLY A 381 10.64 8.23 -25.99
C GLY A 381 11.42 6.96 -25.69
N LEU A 382 12.66 7.13 -25.29
CA LEU A 382 13.55 6.09 -24.77
C LEU A 382 13.96 6.43 -23.34
N SER A 383 14.13 5.42 -22.50
CA SER A 383 14.78 5.58 -21.20
C SER A 383 15.74 4.44 -20.94
N ALA A 384 16.89 4.78 -20.36
CA ALA A 384 17.86 3.84 -19.84
C ALA A 384 18.20 4.23 -18.42
N THR A 385 18.17 3.25 -17.51
CA THR A 385 18.52 3.45 -16.09
C THR A 385 19.49 2.35 -15.69
N LEU A 386 20.50 2.72 -14.93
CA LEU A 386 21.41 1.80 -14.29
C LEU A 386 21.39 2.07 -12.79
N ARG A 387 21.24 1.05 -12.01
CA ARG A 387 21.35 1.07 -10.55
C ARG A 387 22.43 0.11 -10.09
N GLU A 388 23.18 0.54 -9.08
CA GLU A 388 24.16 -0.26 -8.37
C GLU A 388 23.92 -0.11 -6.87
N GLU A 389 24.03 -1.20 -6.11
CA GLU A 389 23.77 -1.20 -4.68
C GLU A 389 24.86 -1.95 -3.90
N LEU A 390 25.12 -1.46 -2.69
CA LEU A 390 25.98 -2.10 -1.72
C LEU A 390 25.17 -2.43 -0.47
N TYR A 391 25.17 -3.70 -0.07
CA TYR A 391 24.57 -4.20 1.16
C TYR A 391 25.66 -4.70 2.11
N GLY A 392 25.92 -3.95 3.16
CA GLY A 392 27.06 -4.24 4.05
C GLY A 392 28.37 -4.14 3.29
N LYS A 393 28.93 -5.27 2.85
CA LYS A 393 30.18 -5.33 2.08
C LYS A 393 30.00 -5.90 0.68
N GLU A 394 28.79 -6.26 0.30
CA GLU A 394 28.49 -6.96 -0.95
C GLU A 394 27.85 -6.02 -1.97
N TRP A 395 28.52 -5.87 -3.11
CA TRP A 395 27.97 -5.17 -4.26
C TRP A 395 26.99 -6.07 -5.03
N THR A 396 25.89 -5.48 -5.45
CA THR A 396 24.98 -6.17 -6.35
C THR A 396 25.60 -6.29 -7.75
N LEU A 397 25.08 -7.18 -8.54
CA LEU A 397 25.32 -7.11 -10.00
C LEU A 397 24.54 -5.91 -10.55
N PRO A 398 25.07 -5.23 -11.58
CA PRO A 398 24.40 -4.08 -12.19
C PRO A 398 22.93 -4.34 -12.50
N ILE A 399 22.07 -3.38 -12.19
CA ILE A 399 20.60 -3.47 -12.29
C ILE A 399 20.16 -2.51 -13.42
N PRO A 400 20.22 -2.96 -14.68
CA PRO A 400 19.82 -2.17 -15.84
C PRO A 400 18.30 -2.17 -16.03
N VAL A 401 17.78 -1.06 -16.53
CA VAL A 401 16.43 -0.93 -17.10
C VAL A 401 16.51 -0.23 -18.43
N VAL A 402 15.87 -0.77 -19.42
CA VAL A 402 15.66 -0.11 -20.72
C VAL A 402 14.17 -0.08 -21.00
N ALA A 403 13.66 1.06 -21.44
CA ALA A 403 12.25 1.17 -21.81
C ALA A 403 12.08 2.09 -23.03
N VAL A 404 11.04 1.77 -23.81
CA VAL A 404 10.62 2.51 -24.98
C VAL A 404 9.14 2.79 -24.89
N GLU A 405 8.74 3.98 -25.35
CA GLU A 405 7.33 4.32 -25.53
C GLU A 405 7.09 5.06 -26.84
N GLY A 406 5.90 4.87 -27.41
CA GLY A 406 5.54 5.52 -28.67
C GLY A 406 4.06 5.78 -28.79
N VAL A 407 3.68 6.98 -29.27
CA VAL A 407 2.30 7.35 -29.61
C VAL A 407 2.01 6.94 -31.04
N VAL A 408 1.22 5.87 -31.20
CA VAL A 408 0.87 5.31 -32.54
C VAL A 408 -0.34 5.97 -33.16
N SER A 409 -1.21 6.58 -32.35
CA SER A 409 -2.37 7.33 -32.82
C SER A 409 -2.60 8.60 -32.00
N LYS A 410 -2.52 9.78 -32.65
CA LYS A 410 -2.86 11.06 -31.99
C LYS A 410 -4.35 11.19 -31.72
N LYS A 411 -5.20 10.74 -32.65
CA LYS A 411 -6.65 10.88 -32.55
C LYS A 411 -7.23 10.10 -31.36
N GLY A 412 -6.72 8.89 -31.12
CA GLY A 412 -7.10 8.05 -29.97
C GLY A 412 -6.15 8.19 -28.78
N ASN A 413 -5.10 9.05 -28.89
CA ASN A 413 -4.01 9.15 -27.92
C ASN A 413 -3.52 7.75 -27.47
N ILE A 414 -3.31 6.86 -28.47
CA ILE A 414 -2.91 5.48 -28.20
C ILE A 414 -1.39 5.44 -28.09
N MET A 415 -0.92 5.00 -26.94
CA MET A 415 0.49 4.86 -26.60
C MET A 415 0.83 3.38 -26.35
N LEU A 416 1.88 2.91 -26.98
CA LEU A 416 2.53 1.63 -26.70
C LEU A 416 3.76 1.87 -25.86
N ARG A 417 4.08 0.94 -24.96
CA ARG A 417 5.31 0.93 -24.18
C ARG A 417 5.85 -0.49 -24.05
N ALA A 418 7.16 -0.62 -23.90
CA ALA A 418 7.81 -1.86 -23.55
C ALA A 418 9.03 -1.57 -22.69
N SER A 419 9.35 -2.47 -21.78
CA SER A 419 10.55 -2.38 -20.95
C SER A 419 11.10 -3.75 -20.59
N ALA A 420 12.40 -3.76 -20.32
CA ALA A 420 13.12 -4.91 -19.75
C ALA A 420 14.02 -4.43 -18.63
N SER A 421 14.05 -5.17 -17.53
CA SER A 421 14.87 -4.84 -16.37
C SER A 421 15.41 -6.08 -15.69
N ARG A 422 16.57 -5.92 -15.05
CA ARG A 422 17.03 -6.79 -14.00
C ARG A 422 16.62 -6.19 -12.67
N ASN A 423 16.22 -7.02 -11.73
CA ASN A 423 15.86 -6.61 -10.38
C ASN A 423 16.58 -7.49 -9.36
N HIS A 424 16.68 -6.98 -8.14
CA HIS A 424 17.44 -7.58 -7.05
C HIS A 424 16.73 -7.32 -5.72
N ARG A 425 16.87 -8.26 -4.77
CA ARG A 425 16.47 -8.08 -3.37
C ARG A 425 17.49 -8.75 -2.45
N ALA A 426 18.08 -7.99 -1.54
CA ALA A 426 18.90 -8.54 -0.46
C ALA A 426 18.02 -9.24 0.61
N PRO A 427 18.51 -10.31 1.27
CA PRO A 427 17.84 -10.92 2.41
C PRO A 427 17.55 -9.90 3.51
N SER A 428 16.43 -10.03 4.21
CA SER A 428 16.13 -9.24 5.40
C SER A 428 17.05 -9.62 6.58
N LEU A 429 17.11 -8.78 7.61
CA LEU A 429 17.94 -9.11 8.78
C LEU A 429 17.41 -10.33 9.55
N ASN A 430 16.09 -10.59 9.53
CA ASN A 430 15.53 -11.82 10.08
C ASN A 430 15.90 -13.04 9.22
N ASP A 431 15.92 -12.92 7.89
CA ASP A 431 16.37 -14.02 7.02
C ASP A 431 17.80 -14.43 7.37
N LEU A 432 18.67 -13.47 7.72
CA LEU A 432 20.06 -13.74 8.03
C LEU A 432 20.29 -14.17 9.48
N TYR A 433 19.66 -13.51 10.46
CA TYR A 433 20.10 -13.52 11.85
C TYR A 433 19.06 -13.96 12.88
N PHE A 434 17.80 -14.23 12.47
CA PHE A 434 16.77 -14.69 13.39
C PHE A 434 17.18 -16.03 14.07
N ARG A 435 17.00 -16.12 15.36
CA ARG A 435 17.35 -17.36 16.09
C ARG A 435 16.08 -18.10 16.51
N PRO A 436 16.07 -19.47 16.37
CA PRO A 436 17.16 -20.34 15.93
C PRO A 436 17.28 -20.56 14.42
N GLY A 437 16.52 -19.87 13.58
CA GLY A 437 16.31 -20.25 12.18
C GLY A 437 17.09 -19.46 11.12
N GLY A 438 17.60 -18.25 11.40
CA GLY A 438 18.25 -17.41 10.39
C GLY A 438 19.45 -18.09 9.71
N ASN A 439 19.71 -17.70 8.46
CA ASN A 439 20.75 -18.28 7.61
C ASN A 439 21.65 -17.18 7.02
N PRO A 440 22.86 -16.95 7.57
CA PRO A 440 23.79 -15.95 7.07
C PRO A 440 24.33 -16.21 5.65
N ASP A 441 24.23 -17.46 5.15
CA ASP A 441 24.74 -17.85 3.85
C ASP A 441 23.73 -17.64 2.70
N LEU A 442 22.64 -16.93 2.97
CA LEU A 442 21.64 -16.63 1.94
C LEU A 442 22.20 -15.69 0.88
N ARG A 443 21.96 -16.08 -0.37
CA ARG A 443 22.18 -15.22 -1.53
C ARG A 443 21.00 -14.28 -1.74
N SER A 444 21.29 -13.14 -2.34
CA SER A 444 20.26 -12.22 -2.80
C SER A 444 19.42 -12.81 -3.92
N GLU A 445 18.11 -12.51 -3.89
CA GLU A 445 17.19 -12.86 -4.97
C GLU A 445 17.43 -11.96 -6.18
N THR A 446 17.48 -12.50 -7.37
CA THR A 446 17.65 -11.75 -8.60
C THR A 446 16.63 -12.18 -9.64
N GLY A 447 16.24 -11.26 -10.52
CA GLY A 447 15.27 -11.59 -11.55
C GLY A 447 15.31 -10.68 -12.75
N TRP A 448 14.85 -11.18 -13.89
CA TRP A 448 14.56 -10.42 -15.09
C TRP A 448 13.05 -10.22 -15.21
N SER A 449 12.65 -9.00 -15.56
CA SER A 449 11.26 -8.65 -15.79
C SER A 449 11.10 -7.96 -17.13
N TYR A 450 10.04 -8.32 -17.83
CA TYR A 450 9.67 -7.79 -19.14
C TYR A 450 8.23 -7.26 -19.04
N ASP A 451 8.00 -6.09 -19.63
CA ASP A 451 6.69 -5.44 -19.65
C ASP A 451 6.36 -4.95 -21.04
N ALA A 452 5.13 -5.13 -21.49
CA ALA A 452 4.59 -4.50 -22.67
C ALA A 452 3.19 -3.97 -22.39
N GLY A 453 2.87 -2.76 -22.81
CA GLY A 453 1.59 -2.15 -22.47
C GLY A 453 1.06 -1.24 -23.57
N ILE A 454 -0.26 -1.10 -23.55
CA ILE A 454 -1.03 -0.17 -24.37
C ILE A 454 -1.86 0.71 -23.45
N SER A 455 -1.95 1.99 -23.77
CA SER A 455 -2.86 2.89 -23.07
C SER A 455 -3.49 3.90 -24.02
N SER A 456 -4.68 4.36 -23.67
CA SER A 456 -5.38 5.43 -24.38
C SER A 456 -6.06 6.36 -23.39
N GLU A 457 -6.00 7.65 -23.67
CA GLU A 457 -6.75 8.66 -22.93
C GLU A 457 -7.50 9.51 -23.92
N VAL A 458 -8.84 9.45 -23.87
CA VAL A 458 -9.73 10.21 -24.73
C VAL A 458 -10.77 10.94 -23.90
N GLY A 459 -11.26 12.06 -24.43
CA GLY A 459 -12.30 12.80 -23.73
C GLY A 459 -12.76 14.01 -24.51
N ARG A 460 -13.83 14.60 -23.99
CA ARG A 460 -14.37 15.87 -24.44
C ARG A 460 -14.49 16.78 -23.22
N LYS A 461 -13.88 17.96 -23.31
CA LYS A 461 -13.85 18.94 -22.22
C LYS A 461 -15.22 19.07 -21.57
N ASP A 462 -15.27 19.04 -20.23
CA ASP A 462 -16.45 19.16 -19.37
C ASP A 462 -17.56 18.13 -19.57
N ILE A 463 -17.39 17.13 -20.45
CA ILE A 463 -18.38 16.10 -20.70
C ILE A 463 -17.90 14.75 -20.20
N TYR A 464 -16.78 14.24 -20.73
CA TYR A 464 -16.24 12.96 -20.26
C TYR A 464 -14.72 12.88 -20.44
N LYS A 465 -14.10 12.05 -19.62
CA LYS A 465 -12.72 11.61 -19.72
C LYS A 465 -12.65 10.11 -19.50
N LEU A 466 -12.12 9.40 -20.48
CA LEU A 466 -11.91 7.96 -20.41
C LEU A 466 -10.41 7.67 -20.54
N ARG A 467 -9.89 6.90 -19.61
CA ARG A 467 -8.56 6.30 -19.67
C ARG A 467 -8.70 4.81 -19.64
N VAL A 468 -7.97 4.12 -20.49
CA VAL A 468 -7.87 2.66 -20.50
C VAL A 468 -6.41 2.28 -20.66
N SER A 469 -5.99 1.22 -19.98
CA SER A 469 -4.67 0.64 -20.15
C SER A 469 -4.71 -0.85 -19.97
N ALA A 470 -3.84 -1.56 -20.68
CA ALA A 470 -3.55 -2.96 -20.49
C ALA A 470 -2.05 -3.18 -20.57
N SER A 471 -1.53 -4.06 -19.72
CA SER A 471 -0.12 -4.40 -19.66
C SER A 471 0.01 -5.92 -19.55
N TRP A 472 0.85 -6.50 -20.38
CA TRP A 472 1.41 -7.82 -20.19
C TRP A 472 2.71 -7.70 -19.41
N PHE A 473 2.96 -8.65 -18.53
CA PHE A 473 4.22 -8.73 -17.79
C PHE A 473 4.69 -10.17 -17.70
N GLU A 474 6.00 -10.34 -17.56
CA GLU A 474 6.66 -11.60 -17.31
C GLU A 474 7.88 -11.37 -16.44
N SER A 475 8.09 -12.22 -15.43
CA SER A 475 9.21 -12.13 -14.48
C SER A 475 9.74 -13.51 -14.13
N TRP A 476 11.06 -13.65 -14.18
CA TRP A 476 11.82 -14.84 -13.79
C TRP A 476 12.70 -14.47 -12.60
N ILE A 477 12.42 -15.05 -11.43
CA ILE A 477 13.12 -14.74 -10.17
C ILE A 477 13.86 -16.00 -9.73
N GLU A 478 15.16 -15.85 -9.52
CA GLU A 478 16.07 -16.89 -9.06
C GLU A 478 16.45 -16.67 -7.60
N ASP A 479 16.94 -17.73 -6.94
CA ASP A 479 17.34 -17.74 -5.54
C ASP A 479 16.24 -17.26 -4.58
N TRP A 480 14.95 -17.53 -4.90
CA TRP A 480 13.82 -17.13 -4.07
C TRP A 480 13.95 -17.66 -2.65
N ILE A 481 13.90 -16.77 -1.67
CA ILE A 481 14.02 -17.11 -0.26
C ILE A 481 12.68 -17.60 0.28
N LEU A 482 12.70 -18.81 0.85
CA LEU A 482 11.54 -19.41 1.48
C LEU A 482 11.92 -20.00 2.84
N TRP A 483 11.10 -19.70 3.86
CA TRP A 483 11.22 -20.32 5.18
C TRP A 483 10.63 -21.72 5.14
N LEU A 484 11.46 -22.72 5.41
CA LEU A 484 11.11 -24.13 5.37
C LEU A 484 11.30 -24.78 6.74
N PRO A 485 10.45 -25.76 7.11
CA PRO A 485 10.64 -26.51 8.35
C PRO A 485 11.93 -27.32 8.26
N THR A 486 12.63 -27.39 9.38
CA THR A 486 13.82 -28.23 9.54
C THR A 486 13.47 -29.50 10.32
N ASN A 487 14.33 -30.52 10.26
CA ASN A 487 14.21 -31.73 11.08
C ASN A 487 14.41 -31.47 12.59
N LYS A 488 14.80 -30.24 12.97
CA LYS A 488 15.01 -29.82 14.37
C LYS A 488 13.79 -29.09 14.95
N GLY A 489 12.65 -29.04 14.23
CA GLY A 489 11.38 -28.47 14.72
C GLY A 489 11.28 -26.94 14.60
N PHE A 490 12.17 -26.25 13.90
CA PHE A 490 12.05 -24.83 13.59
C PHE A 490 12.15 -24.55 12.09
N PHE A 491 11.73 -23.37 11.67
CA PHE A 491 11.82 -22.92 10.28
C PHE A 491 13.15 -22.21 10.01
N SER A 492 13.73 -22.42 8.82
CA SER A 492 14.94 -21.74 8.37
C SER A 492 14.80 -21.29 6.90
N PRO A 493 15.25 -20.08 6.56
CA PRO A 493 15.17 -19.56 5.20
C PRO A 493 16.26 -20.18 4.32
N ARG A 494 15.90 -20.48 3.08
CA ARG A 494 16.80 -21.04 2.07
C ARG A 494 16.50 -20.45 0.69
N ASN A 495 17.51 -20.34 -0.15
CA ASN A 495 17.37 -20.05 -1.58
C ASN A 495 17.01 -21.35 -2.31
N VAL A 496 15.73 -21.59 -2.53
CA VAL A 496 15.29 -22.92 -2.95
C VAL A 496 14.44 -22.93 -4.20
N LYS A 497 13.96 -21.76 -4.64
CA LYS A 497 12.98 -21.72 -5.73
C LYS A 497 13.40 -20.77 -6.84
N LYS A 498 13.03 -21.18 -8.05
CA LYS A 498 12.94 -20.32 -9.20
C LYS A 498 11.46 -20.08 -9.47
N VAL A 499 11.04 -18.82 -9.53
CA VAL A 499 9.64 -18.46 -9.72
C VAL A 499 9.47 -17.80 -11.08
N HIS A 500 8.49 -18.29 -11.83
CA HIS A 500 8.01 -17.67 -13.07
C HIS A 500 6.64 -17.05 -12.80
N SER A 501 6.59 -15.73 -12.83
CA SER A 501 5.36 -14.96 -12.70
C SER A 501 5.06 -14.24 -14.00
N TYR A 502 3.84 -14.36 -14.52
CA TYR A 502 3.43 -13.74 -15.77
C TYR A 502 1.95 -13.39 -15.73
N GLY A 503 1.50 -12.58 -16.69
CA GLY A 503 0.08 -12.27 -16.72
C GLY A 503 -0.27 -10.99 -17.46
N VAL A 504 -1.50 -10.57 -17.25
CA VAL A 504 -2.08 -9.37 -17.84
C VAL A 504 -2.77 -8.55 -16.75
N GLU A 505 -2.51 -7.25 -16.74
CA GLU A 505 -3.18 -6.26 -15.92
C GLU A 505 -3.97 -5.31 -16.82
N ALA A 506 -5.18 -4.94 -16.42
CA ALA A 506 -6.00 -3.97 -17.14
C ALA A 506 -6.59 -2.94 -16.16
N GLN A 507 -6.68 -1.70 -16.59
CA GLN A 507 -7.27 -0.60 -15.82
C GLN A 507 -8.15 0.25 -16.71
N ALA A 508 -9.25 0.73 -16.17
CA ALA A 508 -10.15 1.68 -16.83
C ALA A 508 -10.61 2.74 -15.82
N SER A 509 -10.63 3.99 -16.25
CA SER A 509 -11.15 5.11 -15.46
C SER A 509 -12.03 5.99 -16.35
N LEU A 510 -13.27 6.19 -15.94
CA LEU A 510 -14.25 7.02 -16.64
C LEU A 510 -14.77 8.09 -15.68
N ALA A 511 -14.63 9.35 -16.06
CA ALA A 511 -15.32 10.47 -15.44
C ALA A 511 -16.26 11.09 -16.46
N VAL A 512 -17.55 11.23 -16.14
CA VAL A 512 -18.55 11.77 -17.04
C VAL A 512 -19.55 12.66 -16.30
N ARG A 513 -19.88 13.80 -16.92
CA ARG A 513 -20.98 14.68 -16.50
C ARG A 513 -22.26 14.21 -17.21
N LEU A 514 -23.14 13.52 -16.50
CA LEU A 514 -24.42 13.02 -17.03
C LEU A 514 -25.42 14.15 -17.26
N ALA A 515 -25.44 15.16 -16.37
CA ALA A 515 -26.27 16.35 -16.47
C ALA A 515 -25.60 17.50 -15.69
N LYS A 516 -26.24 18.69 -15.64
CA LYS A 516 -25.69 19.89 -14.97
C LYS A 516 -25.16 19.63 -13.56
N ASP A 517 -25.91 18.87 -12.76
CA ASP A 517 -25.61 18.60 -11.34
C ASP A 517 -25.22 17.13 -11.07
N TRP A 518 -25.12 16.29 -12.11
CA TRP A 518 -24.83 14.87 -11.98
C TRP A 518 -23.48 14.52 -12.58
N ARG A 519 -22.65 13.86 -11.80
CA ARG A 519 -21.35 13.32 -12.22
C ARG A 519 -21.25 11.85 -11.84
N LEU A 520 -20.67 11.06 -12.74
CA LEU A 520 -20.34 9.66 -12.53
C LEU A 520 -18.84 9.49 -12.73
N GLU A 521 -18.20 8.84 -11.76
CA GLU A 521 -16.81 8.41 -11.83
C GLU A 521 -16.77 6.90 -11.61
N LEU A 522 -16.15 6.19 -12.53
CA LEU A 522 -15.96 4.74 -12.46
C LEU A 522 -14.47 4.44 -12.62
N ASN A 523 -13.92 3.64 -11.69
CA ASN A 523 -12.57 3.11 -11.80
C ASN A 523 -12.65 1.59 -11.67
N GLY A 524 -11.97 0.88 -12.54
CA GLY A 524 -11.89 -0.56 -12.50
C GLY A 524 -10.48 -1.03 -12.80
N SER A 525 -10.07 -2.10 -12.16
CA SER A 525 -8.83 -2.80 -12.43
C SER A 525 -9.02 -4.31 -12.34
N ALA A 526 -8.27 -5.04 -13.14
CA ALA A 526 -8.26 -6.50 -13.12
C ALA A 526 -6.84 -7.00 -13.44
N ALA A 527 -6.48 -8.14 -12.83
CA ALA A 527 -5.24 -8.84 -13.12
C ALA A 527 -5.47 -10.35 -13.18
N TRP A 528 -4.82 -10.97 -14.14
CA TRP A 528 -4.62 -12.41 -14.20
C TRP A 528 -3.13 -12.68 -14.02
N THR A 529 -2.78 -13.40 -12.92
CA THR A 529 -1.41 -13.47 -12.40
C THR A 529 -1.06 -14.90 -11.99
N PRO A 530 -0.79 -15.80 -12.93
CA PRO A 530 -0.08 -17.04 -12.62
C PRO A 530 1.32 -16.74 -12.07
N SER A 531 1.66 -17.37 -10.94
CA SER A 531 3.00 -17.28 -10.33
C SER A 531 3.37 -18.67 -9.84
N VAL A 532 4.28 -19.34 -10.54
CA VAL A 532 4.53 -20.76 -10.37
C VAL A 532 5.99 -21.04 -10.01
N ASN A 533 6.18 -22.07 -9.17
CA ASN A 533 7.52 -22.57 -8.88
C ASN A 533 8.03 -23.41 -10.07
N VAL A 534 9.13 -22.99 -10.66
CA VAL A 534 9.82 -23.68 -11.78
C VAL A 534 11.24 -24.10 -11.40
N GLY A 535 11.57 -24.08 -10.11
CA GLY A 535 12.86 -24.52 -9.59
C GLY A 535 13.02 -26.04 -9.59
N ALA A 536 14.21 -26.51 -9.23
CA ALA A 536 14.45 -27.93 -9.00
C ALA A 536 13.73 -28.42 -7.72
N PRO A 537 13.34 -29.69 -7.64
CA PRO A 537 12.80 -30.26 -6.42
C PRO A 537 13.84 -30.21 -5.28
N ILE A 538 13.39 -29.81 -4.08
CA ILE A 538 14.26 -29.76 -2.88
C ILE A 538 14.46 -31.16 -2.31
N SER A 539 13.51 -32.05 -2.51
CA SER A 539 13.51 -33.44 -2.07
C SER A 539 12.67 -34.32 -3.00
N ALA A 540 12.79 -35.62 -2.90
CA ALA A 540 12.00 -36.59 -3.68
C ALA A 540 10.47 -36.43 -3.47
N GLY A 541 10.03 -35.83 -2.33
CA GLY A 541 8.63 -35.58 -2.01
C GLY A 541 8.18 -34.14 -2.31
N ASP A 542 8.98 -33.32 -2.99
CA ASP A 542 8.61 -31.93 -3.31
C ASP A 542 7.62 -31.86 -4.49
N ASN A 543 6.35 -31.78 -4.15
CA ASN A 543 5.24 -31.64 -5.10
C ASN A 543 4.94 -30.18 -5.47
N SER A 544 5.82 -29.22 -5.16
CA SER A 544 5.59 -27.79 -5.42
C SER A 544 5.94 -27.33 -6.83
N ILE A 545 6.60 -28.16 -7.63
CA ILE A 545 7.04 -27.80 -8.99
C ILE A 545 5.84 -27.64 -9.94
N GLY A 546 5.82 -26.58 -10.71
CA GLY A 546 4.71 -26.20 -11.59
C GLY A 546 3.45 -25.72 -10.86
N LYS A 547 3.50 -25.57 -9.53
CA LYS A 547 2.35 -25.16 -8.71
C LYS A 547 2.34 -23.66 -8.44
N GLN A 548 1.12 -23.11 -8.29
CA GLN A 548 0.90 -21.70 -7.93
C GLN A 548 1.47 -21.43 -6.54
N LEU A 549 2.08 -20.25 -6.36
CA LEU A 549 2.57 -19.84 -5.04
C LEU A 549 1.42 -19.72 -4.03
N PRO A 550 1.68 -20.05 -2.74
CA PRO A 550 0.68 -19.92 -1.68
C PRO A 550 0.20 -18.47 -1.53
N TYR A 551 -1.09 -18.32 -1.22
CA TYR A 551 -1.78 -17.05 -1.03
C TYR A 551 -1.73 -16.08 -2.22
N VAL A 552 -1.36 -16.52 -3.40
CA VAL A 552 -1.41 -15.71 -4.63
C VAL A 552 -2.65 -16.10 -5.43
N PRO A 553 -3.67 -15.22 -5.54
CA PRO A 553 -4.82 -15.48 -6.41
C PRO A 553 -4.39 -15.38 -7.88
N ARG A 554 -4.88 -16.30 -8.72
CA ARG A 554 -4.66 -16.18 -10.18
C ARG A 554 -5.42 -15.04 -10.81
N PHE A 555 -6.55 -14.65 -10.21
CA PHE A 555 -7.37 -13.55 -10.69
C PHE A 555 -7.75 -12.62 -9.54
N SER A 556 -7.60 -11.31 -9.77
CA SER A 556 -8.07 -10.26 -8.88
C SER A 556 -8.71 -9.13 -9.69
N ALA A 557 -9.73 -8.50 -9.12
CA ALA A 557 -10.38 -7.36 -9.76
C ALA A 557 -10.96 -6.41 -8.72
N SER A 558 -11.05 -5.13 -9.06
CA SER A 558 -11.72 -4.12 -8.24
C SER A 558 -12.50 -3.14 -9.11
N VAL A 559 -13.60 -2.62 -8.57
CA VAL A 559 -14.40 -1.57 -9.18
C VAL A 559 -14.84 -0.59 -8.11
N THR A 560 -14.64 0.69 -8.36
CA THR A 560 -15.23 1.77 -7.56
C THR A 560 -16.08 2.66 -8.45
N GLY A 561 -17.28 2.97 -7.99
CA GLY A 561 -18.23 3.82 -8.69
C GLY A 561 -18.76 4.92 -7.79
N ARG A 562 -18.57 6.17 -8.19
CA ARG A 562 -19.09 7.34 -7.48
C ARG A 562 -20.12 8.06 -8.32
N LEU A 563 -21.30 8.25 -7.74
CA LEU A 563 -22.35 9.08 -8.30
C LEU A 563 -22.53 10.32 -7.40
N SER A 564 -22.27 11.48 -7.96
CA SER A 564 -22.40 12.77 -7.25
C SER A 564 -23.60 13.55 -7.82
N PHE A 565 -24.44 14.06 -6.91
CA PHE A 565 -25.55 14.93 -7.24
C PHE A 565 -25.57 16.12 -6.27
N ARG A 566 -25.25 17.30 -6.76
CA ARG A 566 -25.08 18.51 -5.92
C ARG A 566 -24.14 18.22 -4.73
N SER A 567 -24.67 18.24 -3.51
CA SER A 567 -23.95 17.98 -2.26
C SER A 567 -24.10 16.53 -1.74
N TRP A 568 -24.65 15.62 -2.54
CA TRP A 568 -24.73 14.21 -2.25
C TRP A 568 -23.67 13.44 -3.02
N SER A 569 -23.08 12.42 -2.41
CA SER A 569 -22.15 11.49 -3.04
C SER A 569 -22.48 10.06 -2.60
N LEU A 570 -22.77 9.22 -3.56
CA LEU A 570 -22.92 7.76 -3.37
C LEU A 570 -21.69 7.09 -3.93
N LEU A 571 -20.97 6.33 -3.10
CA LEU A 571 -19.80 5.56 -3.48
C LEU A 571 -20.07 4.08 -3.28
N TYR A 572 -19.89 3.30 -4.34
CA TYR A 572 -19.91 1.84 -4.30
C TYR A 572 -18.48 1.33 -4.53
N LYS A 573 -18.05 0.35 -3.73
CA LYS A 573 -16.74 -0.30 -3.82
C LYS A 573 -16.94 -1.81 -3.88
N TRP A 574 -16.30 -2.43 -4.85
CA TRP A 574 -16.30 -3.86 -5.04
C TRP A 574 -14.87 -4.35 -5.28
N CYS A 575 -14.51 -5.47 -4.67
CA CYS A 575 -13.31 -6.20 -5.05
C CYS A 575 -13.57 -7.71 -5.04
N HIS A 576 -12.78 -8.41 -5.85
CA HIS A 576 -12.81 -9.85 -6.01
C HIS A 576 -11.40 -10.42 -5.98
N TYR A 577 -11.25 -11.48 -5.20
CA TYR A 577 -10.05 -12.32 -5.23
C TYR A 577 -10.44 -13.76 -5.51
N GLY A 578 -9.75 -14.36 -6.48
CA GLY A 578 -9.91 -15.76 -6.86
C GLY A 578 -9.48 -16.73 -5.76
N GLU A 579 -9.58 -18.01 -6.05
CA GLU A 579 -9.12 -19.07 -5.16
C GLU A 579 -7.63 -18.97 -4.89
N ARG A 580 -7.20 -19.32 -3.66
CA ARG A 580 -5.82 -19.25 -3.21
C ARG A 580 -5.44 -20.55 -2.52
N PHE A 581 -4.27 -21.07 -2.84
CA PHE A 581 -3.71 -22.20 -2.13
C PHE A 581 -2.99 -21.73 -0.86
N THR A 582 -3.05 -22.52 0.19
CA THR A 582 -2.36 -22.22 1.46
C THR A 582 -1.00 -22.92 1.54
N MET A 583 -0.80 -23.95 0.73
CA MET A 583 0.42 -24.77 0.68
C MET A 583 1.06 -24.76 -0.70
N SER A 584 2.38 -24.92 -0.75
CA SER A 584 3.16 -24.95 -2.00
C SER A 584 2.82 -26.14 -2.91
N SER A 585 2.34 -27.26 -2.38
CA SER A 585 1.90 -28.43 -3.14
C SER A 585 0.58 -28.20 -3.89
N ASN A 586 -0.16 -27.10 -3.57
CA ASN A 586 -1.53 -26.85 -4.01
C ASN A 586 -2.49 -28.00 -3.68
N ASP A 587 -2.26 -28.70 -2.59
CA ASP A 587 -3.17 -29.73 -2.11
C ASP A 587 -4.52 -29.07 -1.78
N VAL A 588 -5.60 -29.74 -2.21
CA VAL A 588 -6.99 -29.26 -1.97
C VAL A 588 -7.63 -29.96 -0.77
N ALA A 589 -6.95 -30.94 -0.17
CA ALA A 589 -7.46 -31.61 1.01
C ALA A 589 -7.51 -30.67 2.21
N LEU A 590 -8.58 -30.77 2.99
CA LEU A 590 -8.82 -29.97 4.20
C LEU A 590 -8.68 -28.45 3.91
N SER A 591 -7.70 -27.80 4.54
CA SER A 591 -7.45 -26.35 4.49
C SER A 591 -6.48 -25.91 3.40
N GLY A 592 -6.16 -26.78 2.43
CA GLY A 592 -5.15 -26.51 1.40
C GLY A 592 -5.55 -25.44 0.38
N LYS A 593 -6.86 -25.10 0.31
CA LYS A 593 -7.42 -24.15 -0.64
C LYS A 593 -8.44 -23.22 0.02
N LEU A 594 -8.26 -21.91 -0.12
CA LEU A 594 -9.22 -20.90 0.29
C LEU A 594 -10.15 -20.57 -0.89
N PRO A 595 -11.49 -20.47 -0.65
CA PRO A 595 -12.45 -20.12 -1.69
C PRO A 595 -12.23 -18.69 -2.21
N ARG A 596 -12.75 -18.42 -3.41
CA ARG A 596 -12.90 -17.05 -3.92
C ARG A 596 -13.85 -16.26 -3.03
N TYR A 597 -13.68 -14.93 -2.97
CA TYR A 597 -14.62 -14.05 -2.28
C TYR A 597 -14.78 -12.69 -2.98
N PHE A 598 -15.86 -12.03 -2.62
CA PHE A 598 -16.21 -10.70 -3.08
C PHE A 598 -16.42 -9.80 -1.87
N MET A 599 -15.94 -8.57 -1.95
CA MET A 599 -16.30 -7.55 -0.97
C MET A 599 -17.11 -6.46 -1.64
N ASN A 600 -18.18 -6.05 -0.98
CA ASN A 600 -19.11 -5.05 -1.48
C ASN A 600 -19.38 -4.03 -0.38
N ASN A 601 -18.99 -2.79 -0.60
CA ASN A 601 -19.21 -1.70 0.35
C ASN A 601 -19.95 -0.56 -0.33
N ILE A 602 -20.83 0.11 0.40
CA ILE A 602 -21.57 1.26 -0.08
C ILE A 602 -21.45 2.40 0.94
N GLU A 603 -21.24 3.61 0.45
CA GLU A 603 -21.15 4.81 1.28
C GLU A 603 -22.06 5.90 0.71
N LEU A 604 -22.78 6.57 1.58
CA LEU A 604 -23.58 7.74 1.24
C LEU A 604 -23.10 8.93 2.06
N GLU A 605 -22.73 10.01 1.39
CA GLU A 605 -22.28 11.25 2.03
C GLU A 605 -23.17 12.41 1.63
N LYS A 606 -23.50 13.24 2.61
CA LYS A 606 -24.19 14.53 2.43
C LYS A 606 -23.36 15.63 3.04
N GLN A 607 -23.21 16.72 2.28
CA GLN A 607 -22.52 17.91 2.74
C GLN A 607 -23.49 19.07 2.89
N PHE A 608 -23.28 19.85 3.96
CA PHE A 608 -24.09 21.02 4.32
C PHE A 608 -23.16 22.23 4.41
N ALA A 609 -23.41 23.22 3.56
CA ALA A 609 -22.65 24.47 3.56
C ALA A 609 -23.36 25.54 4.38
N PHE A 610 -22.90 25.78 5.60
CA PHE A 610 -23.37 26.89 6.45
C PHE A 610 -22.44 28.12 6.30
N ARG A 611 -22.91 29.28 6.77
CA ARG A 611 -22.09 30.51 6.74
C ARG A 611 -20.83 30.41 7.60
N TRP A 612 -20.87 29.63 8.69
CA TRP A 612 -19.83 29.51 9.70
C TRP A 612 -18.99 28.20 9.57
N ALA A 613 -19.52 27.18 8.91
CA ALA A 613 -18.82 25.90 8.69
C ALA A 613 -19.40 25.10 7.53
N ASP A 614 -18.60 24.20 7.00
CA ASP A 614 -19.08 23.07 6.19
C ASP A 614 -19.16 21.84 7.09
N LEU A 615 -20.31 21.16 7.07
CA LEU A 615 -20.55 19.91 7.78
C LEU A 615 -20.67 18.78 6.77
N SER A 616 -20.15 17.60 7.10
CA SER A 616 -20.37 16.37 6.34
C SER A 616 -20.97 15.30 7.23
N LEU A 617 -21.92 14.55 6.69
CA LEU A 617 -22.46 13.35 7.29
C LEU A 617 -22.28 12.21 6.30
N LYS A 618 -21.56 11.16 6.70
CA LYS A 618 -21.31 9.97 5.88
C LYS A 618 -21.77 8.72 6.63
N GLY A 619 -22.56 7.88 5.96
CA GLY A 619 -22.90 6.52 6.39
C GLY A 619 -22.24 5.52 5.47
N ALA A 620 -21.68 4.45 6.03
CA ALA A 620 -21.06 3.36 5.29
C ALA A 620 -21.61 2.00 5.75
N ILE A 621 -21.83 1.12 4.79
CA ILE A 621 -22.14 -0.29 5.00
C ILE A 621 -21.04 -1.09 4.35
N ASN A 622 -20.29 -1.82 5.16
CA ASN A 622 -19.24 -2.71 4.71
C ASN A 622 -19.79 -4.14 4.63
N ASN A 623 -19.30 -4.92 3.67
CA ASN A 623 -19.79 -6.27 3.38
C ASN A 623 -21.32 -6.30 3.22
N LEU A 624 -21.84 -5.50 2.27
CA LEU A 624 -23.27 -5.24 2.05
C LEU A 624 -24.12 -6.53 1.91
N PHE A 625 -23.57 -7.58 1.32
CA PHE A 625 -24.26 -8.85 1.10
C PHE A 625 -23.97 -9.90 2.17
N ASN A 626 -23.31 -9.50 3.25
CA ASN A 626 -22.95 -10.38 4.39
C ASN A 626 -22.23 -11.67 3.93
N GLU A 627 -21.28 -11.53 3.01
CA GLU A 627 -20.43 -12.62 2.54
C GLU A 627 -19.62 -13.22 3.68
N GLU A 628 -19.71 -14.52 3.87
CA GLU A 628 -18.82 -15.24 4.80
C GLU A 628 -17.54 -15.60 4.05
N TYR A 629 -16.42 -14.99 4.44
CA TYR A 629 -15.15 -15.17 3.72
C TYR A 629 -13.95 -15.27 4.64
N ILE A 630 -12.90 -15.90 4.13
CA ILE A 630 -11.60 -16.07 4.80
C ILE A 630 -10.52 -15.59 3.83
N SER A 631 -9.76 -14.58 4.23
CA SER A 631 -8.62 -14.08 3.46
C SER A 631 -7.32 -14.83 3.79
N VAL A 632 -7.14 -15.20 5.04
CA VAL A 632 -6.01 -16.00 5.56
C VAL A 632 -6.58 -17.18 6.33
N LEU A 633 -5.96 -18.35 6.17
CA LEU A 633 -6.39 -19.60 6.81
C LEU A 633 -6.61 -19.39 8.31
N ALA A 634 -7.73 -19.92 8.84
CA ALA A 634 -8.14 -19.84 10.21
C ALA A 634 -8.36 -18.41 10.77
N HIS A 635 -8.44 -17.39 9.90
CA HIS A 635 -8.80 -16.02 10.26
C HIS A 635 -10.14 -15.63 9.62
N PRO A 636 -11.25 -15.74 10.34
CA PRO A 636 -12.56 -15.35 9.83
C PRO A 636 -12.63 -13.84 9.70
N MET A 637 -13.42 -13.35 8.74
CA MET A 637 -13.61 -11.94 8.47
C MET A 637 -14.98 -11.48 8.95
N PRO A 638 -15.16 -10.16 9.24
CA PRO A 638 -16.43 -9.65 9.71
C PRO A 638 -17.51 -9.75 8.62
N GLY A 639 -18.74 -10.12 9.02
CA GLY A 639 -19.94 -9.98 8.19
C GLY A 639 -20.33 -8.52 8.00
N ILE A 640 -21.58 -8.28 7.62
CA ILE A 640 -22.12 -6.92 7.42
C ILE A 640 -21.88 -6.06 8.66
N ASN A 641 -21.38 -4.82 8.45
CA ASN A 641 -21.12 -3.87 9.51
C ASN A 641 -21.31 -2.43 9.03
N PHE A 642 -21.47 -1.49 9.97
CA PHE A 642 -21.89 -0.12 9.72
C PHE A 642 -20.93 0.87 10.36
N GLU A 643 -20.75 2.02 9.70
CA GLU A 643 -19.99 3.15 10.20
C GLU A 643 -20.71 4.47 9.88
N ILE A 644 -20.64 5.43 10.79
CA ILE A 644 -21.19 6.78 10.61
C ILE A 644 -20.08 7.78 10.94
N PHE A 645 -19.90 8.78 10.09
CA PHE A 645 -18.91 9.83 10.27
C PHE A 645 -19.59 11.19 10.22
N VAL A 646 -19.21 12.08 11.14
CA VAL A 646 -19.60 13.49 11.17
C VAL A 646 -18.34 14.33 11.06
N GLY A 647 -18.27 15.17 10.04
CA GLY A 647 -17.14 16.06 9.80
C GLY A 647 -17.53 17.53 9.91
N ILE A 648 -16.60 18.35 10.40
CA ILE A 648 -16.75 19.81 10.50
C ILE A 648 -15.51 20.53 9.98
N ARG A 649 -15.72 21.56 9.15
CA ARG A 649 -14.71 22.52 8.68
C ARG A 649 -15.22 23.94 8.96
N PRO A 650 -14.79 24.60 10.04
CA PRO A 650 -15.14 25.99 10.30
C PRO A 650 -14.62 26.91 9.20
N LYS A 651 -15.40 27.94 8.86
CA LYS A 651 -15.05 29.00 7.91
C LYS A 651 -14.56 30.22 8.69
N TRP A 652 -13.26 30.45 8.62
CA TRP A 652 -12.69 31.64 9.25
C TRP A 652 -12.90 32.83 8.32
N ALA A 653 -13.47 33.94 8.85
CA ALA A 653 -13.56 35.18 8.09
C ALA A 653 -12.12 35.57 7.68
N LYS A 654 -11.85 35.70 6.38
CA LYS A 654 -10.60 36.32 5.94
C LYS A 654 -10.53 37.71 6.54
N ARG A 655 -9.64 37.95 7.50
CA ARG A 655 -9.29 39.31 7.89
C ARG A 655 -8.79 40.01 6.60
N LYS A 656 -9.54 41.07 6.20
CA LYS A 656 -9.17 41.93 5.07
C LYS A 656 -7.81 42.58 5.30
#